data_97446ad1206a256db0356d43974d0e8a
#
_entry.id   97446ad1206a256db0356d43974d0e8a
#
_cell.length_a   1.000
_cell.length_b   1.000
_cell.length_c   1.000
_cell.angle_alpha   90.00
_cell.angle_beta   90.00
_cell.angle_gamma   90.00
#
_symmetry.space_group_name_H-M   'P 1'
#
loop_
_entity.id
_entity.type
_entity.pdbx_description
1 polymer ?
#
loop_
_entity_poly.entity_id
_entity_poly.type
_entity_poly.pdbx_seq_one_letter_code
_entity_poly.pdbx_strand_id
1 'polypeptide(L)'
;MANYSKHEAQDWAWETLKGQWTTFVTPFTADDNIDEEGIRTNIQRARALGTTGGGCTWGMGEFWSLSFAERCQVMDVVASEAAGVWPIAAHVTHTSFKDMIALADRAENNGFDLLVVAPPYMVTNTEDQVIEFVNGLADHSNLAIMFYNSPQFGMVMSPEGLDQICSIPSVVGVKEASFNQQISIKTHITTGSNAIISTPDEWIFAKGKELGFQQHVMFANTSDWRFDLPGRNNYVQFIDRATQGDLDQEFYDRHISDIKAISDKWWGYTVQKSGGALPVAMIKHWGELLGLKSGHVRKPLNDLTYQEKSELKKDLESVGLITKPEEVASIDTRNHAAWLNNADAGSSGMMLLVSAQNMDEVYEADKGGADIIDVKNLQEAAVGSAHPSLVAEARKEIAAKKHVSVTLGVVPNQAGTVAMAVHAAAVMDATSVKVGFIETDYDEAVFILRECRRALKGFGTKLIGSLFADNVLYENGLDPLLMVQLAMDGECDGFLIDTLVKDGRNLFDFIPEPQLKKMVLEAKQAGLSTALSGHLKLDNLDELARINPDIVGVRGAVCSSGDRDRTVAWEAVAHFKAQLDLRKTGQIDVYAGHSNGNNGHVNGYANGHVNGYNNGNGHTNGNGASPVNDSGWAIIDGRGKNCAGVIAALAKQIESDNSSFVEVILADALNIYDVLGWAEQAGHKLITKRVDESGNTRILIQPHALIPTN
;
A
#
# COMPACT_ATOMS: atom_id res chain seq x y z
N MET A 1 -0.24 39.20 20.61
CA MET A 1 -0.86 40.28 19.81
C MET A 1 0.03 40.44 18.60
N ALA A 2 -0.57 40.64 17.41
CA ALA A 2 0.21 40.92 16.20
C ALA A 2 1.19 42.09 16.44
N ASN A 3 2.38 42.03 15.83
CA ASN A 3 3.41 43.07 15.98
C ASN A 3 3.15 44.29 15.06
N TYR A 4 1.92 44.50 14.59
CA TYR A 4 1.51 45.58 13.70
C TYR A 4 0.08 46.02 14.06
N SER A 5 -0.24 47.27 13.71
CA SER A 5 -1.61 47.77 13.77
C SER A 5 -2.37 47.48 12.49
N LYS A 6 -3.71 47.54 12.51
CA LYS A 6 -4.56 47.29 11.34
C LYS A 6 -4.17 48.11 10.11
N HIS A 7 -3.70 49.33 10.31
CA HIS A 7 -3.25 50.23 9.23
C HIS A 7 -1.89 49.85 8.65
N GLU A 8 -1.09 49.08 9.40
CA GLU A 8 0.23 48.61 8.99
C GLU A 8 0.17 47.18 8.41
N ALA A 9 -1.02 46.59 8.30
CA ALA A 9 -1.20 45.20 7.86
C ALA A 9 -0.60 44.91 6.48
N GLN A 10 -0.72 45.88 5.54
CA GLN A 10 -0.14 45.76 4.19
C GLN A 10 1.38 45.79 4.24
N ASP A 11 1.97 46.73 4.96
CA ASP A 11 3.45 46.86 5.09
C ASP A 11 4.01 45.62 5.75
N TRP A 12 3.37 45.16 6.85
CA TRP A 12 3.73 43.91 7.51
C TRP A 12 3.68 42.70 6.55
N ALA A 13 2.64 42.60 5.72
CA ALA A 13 2.47 41.50 4.78
C ALA A 13 3.59 41.50 3.74
N TRP A 14 3.94 42.64 3.15
CA TRP A 14 5.03 42.76 2.19
C TRP A 14 6.42 42.47 2.82
N GLU A 15 6.59 42.70 4.11
CA GLU A 15 7.81 42.35 4.84
C GLU A 15 7.88 40.87 5.22
N THR A 16 6.74 40.25 5.60
CA THR A 16 6.69 38.94 6.25
C THR A 16 6.28 37.81 5.31
N LEU A 17 5.35 38.05 4.39
CA LEU A 17 4.85 37.01 3.50
C LEU A 17 5.78 36.79 2.31
N LYS A 18 6.84 36.04 2.53
CA LYS A 18 7.91 35.75 1.54
C LYS A 18 8.23 34.24 1.57
N GLY A 19 8.84 33.75 0.48
CA GLY A 19 9.32 32.37 0.41
C GLY A 19 8.23 31.32 0.49
N GLN A 20 8.52 30.17 1.10
CA GLN A 20 7.57 29.06 1.25
C GLN A 20 6.82 29.15 2.58
N TRP A 21 5.51 29.31 2.51
CA TRP A 21 4.60 29.12 3.64
C TRP A 21 3.91 27.76 3.53
N THR A 22 3.93 26.96 4.60
CA THR A 22 3.36 25.61 4.62
C THR A 22 1.91 25.60 5.10
N THR A 23 1.21 24.50 4.82
CA THR A 23 -0.07 24.15 5.45
C THR A 23 0.08 22.84 6.21
N PHE A 24 -0.49 22.77 7.41
CA PHE A 24 -0.45 21.56 8.21
C PHE A 24 -1.67 20.67 7.93
N VAL A 25 -1.45 19.37 7.85
CA VAL A 25 -2.52 18.40 8.06
C VAL A 25 -2.90 18.39 9.54
N THR A 26 -4.10 18.01 9.86
CA THR A 26 -4.50 17.72 11.25
C THR A 26 -4.25 16.25 11.53
N PRO A 27 -3.27 15.91 12.38
CA PRO A 27 -3.01 14.52 12.72
C PRO A 27 -4.04 14.01 13.73
N PHE A 28 -4.45 12.75 13.56
CA PHE A 28 -5.37 12.06 14.45
C PHE A 28 -4.71 10.84 15.08
N THR A 29 -5.01 10.59 16.35
CA THR A 29 -4.65 9.34 17.05
C THR A 29 -5.51 8.18 16.54
N ALA A 30 -5.12 6.93 16.87
CA ALA A 30 -5.92 5.74 16.54
C ALA A 30 -7.36 5.77 17.13
N ASP A 31 -7.56 6.54 18.22
CA ASP A 31 -8.87 6.73 18.86
C ASP A 31 -9.64 7.95 18.30
N ASP A 32 -9.25 8.46 17.12
CA ASP A 32 -9.87 9.60 16.43
C ASP A 32 -9.81 10.93 17.20
N ASN A 33 -8.89 11.09 18.13
CA ASN A 33 -8.63 12.37 18.81
C ASN A 33 -7.57 13.18 18.06
N ILE A 34 -7.53 14.50 18.27
CA ILE A 34 -6.43 15.34 17.80
C ILE A 34 -5.10 14.87 18.41
N ASP A 35 -4.10 14.60 17.56
CA ASP A 35 -2.73 14.30 18.00
C ASP A 35 -1.94 15.61 18.18
N GLU A 36 -2.00 16.18 19.38
CA GLU A 36 -1.34 17.44 19.70
C GLU A 36 0.19 17.37 19.56
N GLU A 37 0.78 16.25 19.96
CA GLU A 37 2.24 16.06 19.84
C GLU A 37 2.64 15.89 18.37
N GLY A 38 1.80 15.26 17.58
CA GLY A 38 1.94 15.19 16.13
C GLY A 38 1.93 16.58 15.49
N ILE A 39 1.04 17.48 15.91
CA ILE A 39 1.02 18.88 15.43
C ILE A 39 2.35 19.59 15.75
N ARG A 40 2.83 19.49 17.00
CA ARG A 40 4.10 20.10 17.43
C ARG A 40 5.29 19.59 16.60
N THR A 41 5.37 18.26 16.45
CA THR A 41 6.40 17.61 15.65
C THR A 41 6.40 18.11 14.19
N ASN A 42 5.21 18.26 13.59
CA ASN A 42 5.07 18.75 12.21
C ASN A 42 5.51 20.22 12.07
N ILE A 43 5.20 21.07 13.05
CA ILE A 43 5.65 22.47 13.07
C ILE A 43 7.17 22.54 13.15
N GLN A 44 7.79 21.79 14.06
CA GLN A 44 9.24 21.76 14.23
C GLN A 44 9.92 21.27 12.94
N ARG A 45 9.35 20.26 12.28
CA ARG A 45 9.84 19.77 10.99
C ARG A 45 9.75 20.82 9.90
N ALA A 46 8.62 21.52 9.75
CA ALA A 46 8.46 22.57 8.74
C ALA A 46 9.48 23.69 8.93
N ARG A 47 9.71 24.12 10.16
CA ARG A 47 10.76 25.09 10.51
C ARG A 47 12.15 24.58 10.17
N ALA A 48 12.43 23.31 10.43
CA ALA A 48 13.73 22.69 10.10
C ALA A 48 13.96 22.58 8.58
N LEU A 49 12.91 22.50 7.77
CA LEU A 49 12.98 22.56 6.31
C LEU A 49 13.28 23.98 5.79
N GLY A 50 13.11 25.00 6.62
CA GLY A 50 13.36 26.39 6.26
C GLY A 50 12.14 27.16 5.76
N THR A 51 10.90 26.63 6.00
CA THR A 51 9.68 27.39 5.66
C THR A 51 9.58 28.66 6.50
N THR A 52 9.03 29.71 5.89
CA THR A 52 9.01 31.06 6.47
C THR A 52 7.77 31.36 7.31
N GLY A 53 6.76 30.49 7.24
CA GLY A 53 5.53 30.55 8.01
C GLY A 53 4.63 29.35 7.75
N GLY A 54 3.54 29.22 8.51
CA GLY A 54 2.62 28.11 8.34
C GLY A 54 1.18 28.39 8.78
N GLY A 55 0.26 27.58 8.31
CA GLY A 55 -1.16 27.73 8.59
C GLY A 55 -1.87 26.43 8.97
N CYS A 56 -2.84 26.56 9.89
CA CYS A 56 -3.66 25.45 10.38
C CYS A 56 -5.12 25.57 9.99
N THR A 57 -5.85 24.46 10.14
CA THR A 57 -7.29 24.32 9.87
C THR A 57 -7.72 24.75 8.46
N TRP A 58 -6.84 24.55 7.47
CA TRP A 58 -7.13 24.80 6.06
C TRP A 58 -7.73 23.54 5.39
N GLY A 59 -7.87 23.55 4.07
CA GLY A 59 -8.37 22.39 3.33
C GLY A 59 -7.59 21.11 3.64
N MET A 60 -6.26 21.14 3.58
CA MET A 60 -5.44 19.96 3.94
C MET A 60 -5.46 19.63 5.43
N GLY A 61 -5.86 20.56 6.27
CA GLY A 61 -6.10 20.34 7.71
C GLY A 61 -7.51 19.84 8.03
N GLU A 62 -8.29 19.45 7.03
CA GLU A 62 -9.64 18.86 7.19
C GLU A 62 -10.60 19.69 8.07
N PHE A 63 -10.57 21.05 7.94
CA PHE A 63 -11.37 21.92 8.82
C PHE A 63 -12.86 21.56 8.87
N TRP A 64 -13.40 20.98 7.78
CA TRP A 64 -14.79 20.53 7.68
C TRP A 64 -15.11 19.30 8.54
N SER A 65 -14.12 18.51 8.91
CA SER A 65 -14.27 17.31 9.77
C SER A 65 -14.03 17.62 11.25
N LEU A 66 -13.62 18.84 11.57
CA LEU A 66 -13.34 19.28 12.92
C LEU A 66 -14.56 19.99 13.52
N SER A 67 -14.94 19.63 14.72
CA SER A 67 -15.87 20.43 15.52
C SER A 67 -15.29 21.82 15.82
N PHE A 68 -16.14 22.76 16.21
CA PHE A 68 -15.67 24.09 16.61
C PHE A 68 -14.63 24.02 17.74
N ALA A 69 -14.87 23.13 18.73
CA ALA A 69 -13.95 22.92 19.85
C ALA A 69 -12.59 22.36 19.38
N GLU A 70 -12.58 21.40 18.46
CA GLU A 70 -11.36 20.85 17.90
C GLU A 70 -10.60 21.87 17.04
N ARG A 71 -11.29 22.72 16.27
CA ARG A 71 -10.64 23.83 15.56
C ARG A 71 -9.93 24.76 16.56
N CYS A 72 -10.58 25.11 17.66
CA CYS A 72 -9.97 25.88 18.74
C CYS A 72 -8.76 25.15 19.35
N GLN A 73 -8.89 23.84 19.61
CA GLN A 73 -7.78 23.03 20.15
C GLN A 73 -6.57 23.02 19.22
N VAL A 74 -6.76 22.79 17.92
CA VAL A 74 -5.66 22.85 16.92
C VAL A 74 -5.00 24.22 16.94
N MET A 75 -5.79 25.30 16.95
CA MET A 75 -5.24 26.68 17.02
C MET A 75 -4.43 26.91 18.28
N ASP A 76 -4.91 26.42 19.45
CA ASP A 76 -4.19 26.56 20.73
C ASP A 76 -2.85 25.83 20.70
N VAL A 77 -2.80 24.62 20.17
CA VAL A 77 -1.57 23.85 20.05
C VAL A 77 -0.58 24.55 19.10
N VAL A 78 -1.04 24.99 17.91
CA VAL A 78 -0.20 25.71 16.95
C VAL A 78 0.35 26.99 17.57
N ALA A 79 -0.49 27.78 18.24
CA ALA A 79 -0.05 29.01 18.89
C ALA A 79 0.95 28.74 20.02
N SER A 80 0.70 27.72 20.85
CA SER A 80 1.65 27.37 21.94
C SER A 80 3.03 26.97 21.45
N GLU A 81 3.15 26.45 20.22
CA GLU A 81 4.41 26.00 19.64
C GLU A 81 5.11 27.09 18.82
N ALA A 82 4.36 27.98 18.19
CA ALA A 82 4.90 28.86 17.14
C ALA A 82 4.65 30.36 17.33
N ALA A 83 3.66 30.79 18.12
CA ALA A 83 3.32 32.22 18.25
C ALA A 83 4.49 33.06 18.75
N GLY A 84 4.78 34.16 18.04
CA GLY A 84 5.88 35.07 18.35
C GLY A 84 7.30 34.54 18.03
N VAL A 85 7.38 33.26 17.52
CA VAL A 85 8.66 32.65 17.13
C VAL A 85 8.73 32.41 15.64
N TRP A 86 7.59 32.16 15.02
CA TRP A 86 7.45 31.84 13.61
C TRP A 86 6.04 32.27 13.15
N PRO A 87 5.90 33.00 12.03
CA PRO A 87 4.61 33.54 11.62
C PRO A 87 3.57 32.45 11.37
N ILE A 88 2.37 32.61 11.93
CA ILE A 88 1.30 31.63 11.86
C ILE A 88 -0.03 32.22 11.37
N ALA A 89 -0.75 31.43 10.57
CA ALA A 89 -2.06 31.79 10.02
C ALA A 89 -3.15 30.82 10.45
N ALA A 90 -4.35 31.32 10.75
CA ALA A 90 -5.52 30.52 11.04
C ALA A 90 -6.58 30.66 9.96
N HIS A 91 -7.10 29.56 9.43
CA HIS A 91 -8.28 29.58 8.58
C HIS A 91 -9.54 29.63 9.46
N VAL A 92 -10.31 30.69 9.31
CA VAL A 92 -11.46 30.98 10.19
C VAL A 92 -12.82 30.86 9.51
N THR A 93 -12.89 30.58 8.21
CA THR A 93 -14.19 30.47 7.49
C THR A 93 -15.14 29.51 8.19
N HIS A 94 -16.36 29.98 8.37
CA HIS A 94 -17.47 29.18 8.89
C HIS A 94 -18.79 29.63 8.23
N THR A 95 -19.76 28.75 8.08
CA THR A 95 -21.11 29.10 7.58
C THR A 95 -21.89 29.97 8.56
N SER A 96 -21.60 29.84 9.87
CA SER A 96 -22.07 30.73 10.90
C SER A 96 -21.10 31.91 11.03
N PHE A 97 -21.56 33.11 10.71
CA PHE A 97 -20.76 34.32 10.87
C PHE A 97 -20.26 34.53 12.32
N LYS A 98 -21.14 34.23 13.31
CA LYS A 98 -20.79 34.31 14.72
C LYS A 98 -19.62 33.37 15.10
N ASP A 99 -19.61 32.16 14.56
CA ASP A 99 -18.55 31.20 14.84
C ASP A 99 -17.25 31.59 14.12
N MET A 100 -17.35 32.16 12.91
CA MET A 100 -16.17 32.73 12.23
C MET A 100 -15.54 33.84 13.08
N ILE A 101 -16.34 34.77 13.59
CA ILE A 101 -15.86 35.84 14.49
C ILE A 101 -15.21 35.24 15.75
N ALA A 102 -15.80 34.25 16.38
CA ALA A 102 -15.25 33.59 17.55
C ALA A 102 -13.91 32.89 17.26
N LEU A 103 -13.72 32.33 16.07
CA LEU A 103 -12.42 31.78 15.63
C LEU A 103 -11.42 32.90 15.36
N ALA A 104 -11.82 34.03 14.80
CA ALA A 104 -10.95 35.18 14.61
C ALA A 104 -10.47 35.78 15.94
N ASP A 105 -11.39 35.97 16.90
CA ASP A 105 -11.06 36.40 18.26
C ASP A 105 -10.07 35.42 18.94
N ARG A 106 -10.28 34.13 18.75
CA ARG A 106 -9.36 33.08 19.27
C ARG A 106 -7.97 33.20 18.65
N ALA A 107 -7.88 33.40 17.34
CA ALA A 107 -6.61 33.57 16.64
C ALA A 107 -5.88 34.82 17.17
N GLU A 108 -6.57 35.96 17.26
CA GLU A 108 -5.98 37.21 17.75
C GLU A 108 -5.49 37.08 19.21
N ASN A 109 -6.30 36.49 20.10
CA ASN A 109 -5.94 36.26 21.50
C ASN A 109 -4.76 35.30 21.67
N ASN A 110 -4.62 34.32 20.77
CA ASN A 110 -3.54 33.34 20.81
C ASN A 110 -2.26 33.82 20.10
N GLY A 111 -2.26 35.03 19.52
CA GLY A 111 -1.08 35.58 18.89
C GLY A 111 -0.78 35.07 17.48
N PHE A 112 -1.82 34.71 16.74
CA PHE A 112 -1.70 34.49 15.30
C PHE A 112 -1.41 35.82 14.59
N ASP A 113 -0.69 35.72 13.48
CA ASP A 113 -0.27 36.89 12.70
C ASP A 113 -1.23 37.16 11.53
N LEU A 114 -1.97 36.17 11.04
CA LEU A 114 -2.77 36.25 9.82
C LEU A 114 -4.05 35.42 9.96
N LEU A 115 -5.16 35.97 9.48
CA LEU A 115 -6.37 35.22 9.22
C LEU A 115 -6.46 34.80 7.76
N VAL A 116 -7.02 33.62 7.52
CA VAL A 116 -7.38 33.16 6.18
C VAL A 116 -8.88 32.97 6.11
N VAL A 117 -9.49 33.57 5.11
CA VAL A 117 -10.94 33.49 4.90
C VAL A 117 -11.23 33.12 3.44
N ALA A 118 -12.23 32.25 3.25
CA ALA A 118 -12.73 31.83 1.95
C ALA A 118 -14.23 32.18 1.84
N PRO A 119 -14.85 32.04 0.67
CA PRO A 119 -16.31 32.16 0.58
C PRO A 119 -16.99 31.21 1.59
N PRO A 120 -18.01 31.68 2.34
CA PRO A 120 -18.76 30.79 3.22
C PRO A 120 -19.56 29.79 2.37
N TYR A 121 -19.14 28.54 2.44
CA TYR A 121 -19.68 27.45 1.62
C TYR A 121 -21.21 27.28 1.84
N MET A 122 -21.94 26.91 0.77
CA MET A 122 -23.40 26.68 0.70
C MET A 122 -24.29 27.93 0.80
N VAL A 123 -23.79 29.08 1.23
CA VAL A 123 -24.66 30.25 1.55
C VAL A 123 -24.42 31.48 0.68
N THR A 124 -23.38 31.49 -0.16
CA THR A 124 -23.07 32.58 -1.10
C THR A 124 -23.27 32.14 -2.55
N ASN A 125 -23.89 33.02 -3.33
CA ASN A 125 -24.14 32.81 -4.76
C ASN A 125 -23.65 33.98 -5.63
N THR A 126 -23.21 35.08 -5.02
CA THR A 126 -22.71 36.28 -5.71
C THR A 126 -21.41 36.76 -5.06
N GLU A 127 -20.57 37.42 -5.86
CA GLU A 127 -19.32 38.02 -5.37
C GLU A 127 -19.58 39.10 -4.33
N ASP A 128 -20.64 39.93 -4.53
CA ASP A 128 -21.02 40.97 -3.56
C ASP A 128 -21.28 40.39 -2.16
N GLN A 129 -21.95 39.23 -2.06
CA GLN A 129 -22.17 38.54 -0.78
C GLN A 129 -20.87 38.12 -0.12
N VAL A 130 -19.88 37.66 -0.91
CA VAL A 130 -18.55 37.28 -0.39
C VAL A 130 -17.79 38.51 0.06
N ILE A 131 -17.84 39.60 -0.71
CA ILE A 131 -17.20 40.89 -0.35
C ILE A 131 -17.78 41.43 0.96
N GLU A 132 -19.12 41.44 1.10
CA GLU A 132 -19.78 41.86 2.34
C GLU A 132 -19.39 40.99 3.55
N PHE A 133 -19.29 39.65 3.34
CA PHE A 133 -18.88 38.73 4.37
C PHE A 133 -17.43 38.99 4.82
N VAL A 134 -16.48 39.25 3.90
CA VAL A 134 -15.11 39.58 4.20
C VAL A 134 -14.99 40.97 4.87
N ASN A 135 -15.79 41.96 4.41
CA ASN A 135 -15.87 43.26 5.06
C ASN A 135 -16.28 43.11 6.55
N GLY A 136 -17.29 42.29 6.83
CA GLY A 136 -17.73 42.06 8.22
C GLY A 136 -16.65 41.49 9.10
N LEU A 137 -15.82 40.57 8.59
CA LEU A 137 -14.64 40.08 9.32
C LEU A 137 -13.57 41.18 9.49
N ALA A 138 -13.30 41.92 8.41
CA ALA A 138 -12.32 43.01 8.41
C ALA A 138 -12.69 44.13 9.37
N ASP A 139 -13.95 44.45 9.52
CA ASP A 139 -14.44 45.46 10.47
C ASP A 139 -14.24 44.98 11.93
N HIS A 140 -14.33 43.70 12.18
CA HIS A 140 -14.24 43.11 13.52
C HIS A 140 -12.78 42.87 13.97
N SER A 141 -11.95 42.25 13.13
CA SER A 141 -10.59 41.83 13.50
C SER A 141 -9.53 42.91 13.22
N ASN A 142 -8.47 42.92 14.06
CA ASN A 142 -7.27 43.72 13.82
C ASN A 142 -6.18 43.02 13.02
N LEU A 143 -6.36 41.69 12.78
CA LEU A 143 -5.38 40.92 12.05
C LEU A 143 -5.48 41.14 10.53
N ALA A 144 -4.34 41.02 9.85
CA ALA A 144 -4.26 40.92 8.40
C ALA A 144 -5.09 39.74 7.90
N ILE A 145 -5.69 39.86 6.73
CA ILE A 145 -6.55 38.85 6.13
C ILE A 145 -5.99 38.44 4.76
N MET A 146 -5.80 37.15 4.55
CA MET A 146 -5.54 36.53 3.25
C MET A 146 -6.83 35.89 2.75
N PHE A 147 -7.32 36.31 1.59
CA PHE A 147 -8.47 35.67 0.98
C PHE A 147 -8.08 34.37 0.27
N TYR A 148 -8.86 33.31 0.44
CA TYR A 148 -8.61 32.00 -0.17
C TYR A 148 -9.61 31.72 -1.27
N ASN A 149 -9.21 31.90 -2.54
CA ASN A 149 -10.01 31.64 -3.72
C ASN A 149 -9.86 30.19 -4.18
N SER A 150 -10.90 29.37 -3.99
CA SER A 150 -10.86 27.95 -4.36
C SER A 150 -12.25 27.40 -4.62
N PRO A 151 -12.43 26.51 -5.63
CA PRO A 151 -13.72 25.89 -5.94
C PRO A 151 -14.27 25.00 -4.82
N GLN A 152 -13.44 24.61 -3.86
CA GLN A 152 -13.86 23.79 -2.71
C GLN A 152 -14.86 24.48 -1.79
N PHE A 153 -14.96 25.81 -1.87
CA PHE A 153 -15.93 26.59 -1.11
C PHE A 153 -17.21 26.88 -1.89
N GLY A 154 -17.40 26.18 -3.03
CA GLY A 154 -18.61 26.30 -3.86
C GLY A 154 -18.63 27.50 -4.80
N MET A 155 -17.70 28.46 -4.64
CA MET A 155 -17.60 29.64 -5.46
C MET A 155 -16.14 30.02 -5.72
N VAL A 156 -15.83 30.41 -6.97
CA VAL A 156 -14.56 31.01 -7.38
C VAL A 156 -14.83 32.44 -7.78
N MET A 157 -14.12 33.37 -7.15
CA MET A 157 -14.21 34.79 -7.46
C MET A 157 -13.51 35.11 -8.78
N SER A 158 -14.05 36.07 -9.53
CA SER A 158 -13.35 36.62 -10.69
C SER A 158 -12.16 37.48 -10.29
N PRO A 159 -11.21 37.75 -11.20
CA PRO A 159 -10.10 38.68 -10.92
C PRO A 159 -10.59 40.09 -10.50
N GLU A 160 -11.68 40.54 -11.04
CA GLU A 160 -12.34 41.83 -10.70
C GLU A 160 -12.92 41.80 -9.27
N GLY A 161 -13.54 40.68 -8.87
CA GLY A 161 -14.05 40.51 -7.51
C GLY A 161 -12.91 40.39 -6.49
N LEU A 162 -11.81 39.75 -6.89
CA LEU A 162 -10.60 39.64 -6.06
C LEU A 162 -9.91 41.01 -5.85
N ASP A 163 -9.89 41.86 -6.86
CA ASP A 163 -9.38 43.22 -6.75
C ASP A 163 -10.24 44.05 -5.77
N GLN A 164 -11.57 43.92 -5.83
CA GLN A 164 -12.48 44.57 -4.87
C GLN A 164 -12.22 44.07 -3.43
N ILE A 165 -12.05 42.75 -3.23
CA ILE A 165 -11.72 42.18 -1.91
C ILE A 165 -10.38 42.75 -1.40
N CYS A 166 -9.36 42.84 -2.24
CA CYS A 166 -8.05 43.41 -1.87
C CYS A 166 -8.09 44.92 -1.62
N SER A 167 -9.18 45.60 -2.00
CA SER A 167 -9.41 47.00 -1.66
C SER A 167 -9.86 47.20 -0.20
N ILE A 168 -10.19 46.14 0.53
CA ILE A 168 -10.54 46.20 1.95
C ILE A 168 -9.24 46.37 2.75
N PRO A 169 -9.11 47.40 3.63
CA PRO A 169 -7.82 47.83 4.22
C PRO A 169 -7.00 46.74 4.93
N SER A 170 -7.63 45.74 5.56
CA SER A 170 -6.93 44.64 6.25
C SER A 170 -6.75 43.41 5.39
N VAL A 171 -7.28 43.36 4.17
CA VAL A 171 -7.06 42.27 3.23
C VAL A 171 -5.74 42.51 2.51
N VAL A 172 -4.73 41.71 2.86
CA VAL A 172 -3.35 41.90 2.39
C VAL A 172 -3.04 41.12 1.11
N GLY A 173 -3.92 40.20 0.71
CA GLY A 173 -3.71 39.43 -0.52
C GLY A 173 -4.66 38.27 -0.72
N VAL A 174 -4.34 37.46 -1.73
CA VAL A 174 -5.12 36.29 -2.17
C VAL A 174 -4.23 35.07 -2.29
N LYS A 175 -4.64 33.98 -1.64
CA LYS A 175 -4.23 32.64 -2.05
C LYS A 175 -5.12 32.21 -3.22
N GLU A 176 -4.61 32.34 -4.43
CA GLU A 176 -5.30 32.07 -5.68
C GLU A 176 -5.15 30.58 -6.07
N ALA A 177 -6.09 29.78 -5.65
CA ALA A 177 -6.13 28.33 -5.86
C ALA A 177 -7.41 27.90 -6.61
N SER A 178 -7.81 28.68 -7.60
CA SER A 178 -8.97 28.38 -8.45
C SER A 178 -8.76 27.20 -9.37
N PHE A 179 -7.52 26.73 -9.55
CA PHE A 179 -7.09 25.76 -10.56
C PHE A 179 -7.36 26.23 -12.01
N ASN A 180 -7.58 27.53 -12.21
CA ASN A 180 -7.75 28.15 -13.51
C ASN A 180 -6.60 29.11 -13.80
N GLN A 181 -5.70 28.72 -14.71
CA GLN A 181 -4.51 29.51 -15.02
C GLN A 181 -4.83 30.94 -15.50
N GLN A 182 -5.95 31.13 -16.22
CA GLN A 182 -6.33 32.46 -16.71
C GLN A 182 -6.75 33.38 -15.57
N ILE A 183 -7.51 32.86 -14.58
CA ILE A 183 -7.86 33.61 -13.37
C ILE A 183 -6.59 33.96 -12.61
N SER A 184 -5.72 32.98 -12.36
CA SER A 184 -4.47 33.18 -11.62
C SER A 184 -3.60 34.27 -12.29
N ILE A 185 -3.32 34.14 -13.59
CA ILE A 185 -2.49 35.12 -14.32
C ILE A 185 -3.13 36.50 -14.29
N LYS A 186 -4.45 36.61 -14.58
CA LYS A 186 -5.13 37.91 -14.61
C LYS A 186 -5.12 38.58 -13.23
N THR A 187 -5.34 37.81 -12.15
CA THR A 187 -5.27 38.34 -10.76
C THR A 187 -3.89 38.88 -10.44
N HIS A 188 -2.81 38.18 -10.81
CA HIS A 188 -1.44 38.68 -10.64
C HIS A 188 -1.20 40.00 -11.37
N ILE A 189 -1.72 40.13 -12.60
CA ILE A 189 -1.52 41.33 -13.43
C ILE A 189 -2.36 42.51 -12.89
N THR A 190 -3.62 42.28 -12.49
CA THR A 190 -4.54 43.36 -12.10
C THR A 190 -4.31 43.83 -10.66
N THR A 191 -4.07 42.91 -9.74
CA THR A 191 -4.08 43.15 -8.29
C THR A 191 -2.71 43.03 -7.64
N GLY A 192 -1.76 42.30 -8.28
CA GLY A 192 -0.46 41.96 -7.70
C GLY A 192 0.49 43.15 -7.41
N SER A 193 0.20 44.36 -7.94
CA SER A 193 0.93 45.59 -7.58
C SER A 193 0.50 46.15 -6.22
N ASN A 194 -0.69 45.86 -5.75
CA ASN A 194 -1.31 46.45 -4.57
C ASN A 194 -1.53 45.43 -3.44
N ALA A 195 -1.56 44.14 -3.75
CA ALA A 195 -1.76 43.06 -2.79
C ALA A 195 -0.91 41.85 -3.14
N ILE A 196 -0.66 41.01 -2.16
CA ILE A 196 0.13 39.77 -2.33
C ILE A 196 -0.74 38.70 -2.98
N ILE A 197 -0.38 38.25 -4.18
CA ILE A 197 -1.04 37.14 -4.85
C ILE A 197 -0.15 35.92 -4.81
N SER A 198 -0.70 34.79 -4.38
CA SER A 198 0.01 33.50 -4.29
C SER A 198 -0.76 32.40 -4.96
N THR A 199 -0.29 31.94 -6.12
CA THR A 199 -0.76 30.75 -6.79
C THR A 199 0.07 29.54 -6.31
N PRO A 200 -0.52 28.49 -5.75
CA PRO A 200 0.22 27.39 -5.11
C PRO A 200 0.73 26.33 -6.11
N ASP A 201 1.30 26.77 -7.22
CA ASP A 201 1.89 25.90 -8.25
C ASP A 201 3.10 26.60 -8.91
N GLU A 202 4.15 25.87 -9.19
CA GLU A 202 5.47 26.36 -9.60
C GLU A 202 5.47 27.01 -11.00
N TRP A 203 4.55 26.61 -11.88
CA TRP A 203 4.45 27.20 -13.24
C TRP A 203 4.26 28.73 -13.22
N ILE A 204 3.73 29.27 -12.12
CA ILE A 204 3.44 30.69 -12.00
C ILE A 204 4.70 31.57 -12.07
N PHE A 205 5.84 31.06 -11.57
CA PHE A 205 7.11 31.80 -11.60
C PHE A 205 7.63 31.97 -13.03
N ALA A 206 7.51 30.93 -13.87
CA ALA A 206 7.85 31.02 -15.27
C ALA A 206 6.95 32.01 -16.03
N LYS A 207 5.64 31.98 -15.72
CA LYS A 207 4.66 32.95 -16.28
C LYS A 207 4.88 34.36 -15.78
N GLY A 208 5.24 34.54 -14.53
CA GLY A 208 5.60 35.85 -13.96
C GLY A 208 6.79 36.46 -14.67
N LYS A 209 7.84 35.67 -14.94
CA LYS A 209 9.01 36.11 -15.69
C LYS A 209 8.66 36.46 -17.14
N GLU A 210 7.74 35.72 -17.79
CA GLU A 210 7.28 35.96 -19.14
C GLU A 210 6.42 37.24 -19.26
N LEU A 211 5.53 37.45 -18.29
CA LEU A 211 4.49 38.49 -18.34
C LEU A 211 4.81 39.74 -17.48
N GLY A 212 5.92 39.72 -16.74
CA GLY A 212 6.42 40.88 -15.99
C GLY A 212 5.77 41.08 -14.62
N PHE A 213 5.29 40.01 -13.97
CA PHE A 213 4.86 40.06 -12.55
C PHE A 213 5.72 39.16 -11.67
N GLN A 214 5.73 39.44 -10.37
CA GLN A 214 6.51 38.66 -9.38
C GLN A 214 5.59 38.09 -8.30
N GLN A 215 5.67 36.79 -8.06
CA GLN A 215 5.08 36.18 -6.87
C GLN A 215 6.11 36.16 -5.74
N HIS A 216 5.77 36.73 -4.58
CA HIS A 216 6.68 36.88 -3.44
C HIS A 216 6.60 35.77 -2.40
N VAL A 217 5.52 34.98 -2.42
CA VAL A 217 5.27 33.87 -1.50
C VAL A 217 4.58 32.71 -2.20
N MET A 218 5.03 31.51 -1.91
CA MET A 218 4.26 30.29 -2.19
C MET A 218 3.46 29.96 -0.93
N PHE A 219 2.21 30.39 -0.90
CA PHE A 219 1.41 30.38 0.30
C PHE A 219 0.63 29.09 0.45
N ALA A 220 0.92 28.37 1.53
CA ALA A 220 0.16 27.21 1.98
C ALA A 220 -0.05 26.13 0.92
N ASN A 221 1.00 25.60 0.36
CA ASN A 221 0.99 24.33 -0.32
C ASN A 221 1.62 23.23 0.58
N THR A 222 1.71 22.02 0.10
CA THR A 222 2.22 20.87 0.84
C THR A 222 3.51 20.32 0.25
N SER A 223 4.03 20.95 -0.81
CA SER A 223 5.19 20.42 -1.55
C SER A 223 6.48 20.53 -0.73
N ASP A 224 6.58 21.48 0.19
CA ASP A 224 7.70 21.63 1.11
C ASP A 224 7.98 20.33 1.90
N TRP A 225 7.00 19.77 2.58
CA TRP A 225 7.21 18.56 3.39
C TRP A 225 6.93 17.26 2.65
N ARG A 226 6.35 17.31 1.43
CA ARG A 226 6.20 16.13 0.57
C ARG A 226 7.40 15.88 -0.32
N PHE A 227 8.13 16.93 -0.73
CA PHE A 227 9.28 16.84 -1.64
C PHE A 227 10.60 16.87 -0.89
N ASP A 228 10.60 17.45 0.32
CA ASP A 228 11.79 17.69 1.13
C ASP A 228 11.87 16.77 2.36
N LEU A 229 13.11 16.53 2.75
CA LEU A 229 13.49 15.78 3.95
C LEU A 229 14.42 16.63 4.80
N PRO A 230 14.50 16.39 6.11
CA PRO A 230 15.54 17.00 6.93
C PRO A 230 16.93 16.77 6.32
N GLY A 231 17.64 17.87 6.06
CA GLY A 231 18.93 17.85 5.37
C GLY A 231 18.89 17.82 3.84
N ARG A 232 17.72 17.77 3.22
CA ARG A 232 17.52 17.87 1.76
C ARG A 232 16.26 18.69 1.47
N ASN A 233 16.35 20.01 1.53
CA ASN A 233 15.25 20.95 1.38
C ASN A 233 15.26 21.66 0.02
N ASN A 234 15.42 20.91 -1.06
CA ASN A 234 15.56 21.43 -2.41
C ASN A 234 14.33 22.23 -2.87
N TYR A 235 13.13 21.79 -2.50
CA TYR A 235 11.90 22.51 -2.86
C TYR A 235 11.82 23.88 -2.19
N VAL A 236 12.05 23.93 -0.88
CA VAL A 236 12.07 25.22 -0.14
C VAL A 236 13.14 26.16 -0.71
N GLN A 237 14.35 25.67 -1.00
CA GLN A 237 15.40 26.47 -1.63
C GLN A 237 15.00 27.00 -3.01
N PHE A 238 14.34 26.17 -3.84
CA PHE A 238 13.85 26.61 -5.14
C PHE A 238 12.80 27.71 -5.00
N ILE A 239 11.82 27.54 -4.11
CA ILE A 239 10.78 28.56 -3.87
C ILE A 239 11.38 29.86 -3.33
N ASP A 240 12.29 29.79 -2.37
CA ASP A 240 12.95 30.98 -1.81
C ASP A 240 13.67 31.80 -2.89
N ARG A 241 14.36 31.14 -3.82
CA ARG A 241 15.01 31.81 -4.95
C ARG A 241 13.99 32.33 -5.97
N ALA A 242 12.99 31.52 -6.33
CA ALA A 242 11.97 31.92 -7.31
C ALA A 242 11.15 33.12 -6.82
N THR A 243 10.81 33.17 -5.54
CA THR A 243 10.09 34.31 -4.91
C THR A 243 10.92 35.60 -4.87
N GLN A 244 12.25 35.52 -5.03
CA GLN A 244 13.15 36.64 -5.16
C GLN A 244 13.51 37.02 -6.63
N GLY A 245 12.85 36.30 -7.60
CA GLY A 245 13.06 36.53 -9.04
C GLY A 245 14.20 35.72 -9.64
N ASP A 246 14.90 34.90 -8.84
CA ASP A 246 15.94 33.98 -9.31
C ASP A 246 15.33 32.58 -9.64
N LEU A 247 14.72 32.47 -10.81
CA LEU A 247 14.14 31.22 -11.29
C LEU A 247 15.23 30.34 -11.94
N ASP A 248 15.67 29.31 -11.21
CA ASP A 248 16.65 28.33 -11.66
C ASP A 248 15.96 27.07 -12.19
N GLN A 249 15.70 27.04 -13.50
CA GLN A 249 15.05 25.91 -14.16
C GLN A 249 15.92 24.65 -14.13
N GLU A 250 17.25 24.77 -14.24
CA GLU A 250 18.15 23.60 -14.21
C GLU A 250 18.13 22.92 -12.84
N PHE A 251 18.07 23.71 -11.77
CA PHE A 251 17.92 23.19 -10.41
C PHE A 251 16.58 22.47 -10.22
N TYR A 252 15.48 23.07 -10.74
CA TYR A 252 14.16 22.45 -10.70
C TYR A 252 14.15 21.12 -11.44
N ASP A 253 14.65 21.08 -12.67
CA ASP A 253 14.68 19.86 -13.51
C ASP A 253 15.49 18.74 -12.87
N ARG A 254 16.60 19.10 -12.18
CA ARG A 254 17.48 18.13 -11.52
C ARG A 254 16.93 17.55 -10.22
N HIS A 255 16.20 18.33 -9.43
CA HIS A 255 15.88 17.99 -8.05
C HIS A 255 14.40 17.87 -7.71
N ILE A 256 13.52 18.43 -8.54
CA ILE A 256 12.09 18.57 -8.22
C ILE A 256 11.19 17.93 -9.25
N SER A 257 11.50 18.03 -10.55
CA SER A 257 10.61 17.67 -11.64
C SER A 257 10.08 16.23 -11.56
N ASP A 258 10.92 15.25 -11.23
CA ASP A 258 10.52 13.85 -11.13
C ASP A 258 9.55 13.62 -9.96
N ILE A 259 9.81 14.25 -8.80
CA ILE A 259 8.92 14.21 -7.64
C ILE A 259 7.59 14.89 -7.97
N LYS A 260 7.64 16.04 -8.68
CA LYS A 260 6.45 16.78 -9.12
C LYS A 260 5.59 15.94 -10.07
N ALA A 261 6.20 15.22 -11.00
CA ALA A 261 5.47 14.32 -11.90
C ALA A 261 4.69 13.23 -11.14
N ILE A 262 5.30 12.62 -10.12
CA ILE A 262 4.61 11.68 -9.23
C ILE A 262 3.49 12.37 -8.44
N SER A 263 3.75 13.57 -7.92
CA SER A 263 2.75 14.35 -7.22
C SER A 263 1.53 14.64 -8.08
N ASP A 264 1.73 15.07 -9.33
CA ASP A 264 0.64 15.38 -10.24
C ASP A 264 -0.16 14.14 -10.63
N LYS A 265 0.52 13.01 -10.86
CA LYS A 265 -0.12 11.70 -11.09
C LYS A 265 -1.07 11.35 -9.94
N TRP A 266 -0.56 11.35 -8.72
CA TRP A 266 -1.34 10.93 -7.55
C TRP A 266 -2.40 11.95 -7.13
N TRP A 267 -2.12 13.23 -7.29
CA TRP A 267 -3.10 14.29 -7.08
C TRP A 267 -4.28 14.13 -8.03
N GLY A 268 -4.01 14.05 -9.34
CA GLY A 268 -5.04 13.88 -10.37
C GLY A 268 -5.88 12.62 -10.14
N TYR A 269 -5.22 11.49 -9.90
CA TYR A 269 -5.86 10.21 -9.62
C TYR A 269 -6.79 10.29 -8.39
N THR A 270 -6.29 10.79 -7.26
CA THR A 270 -7.06 10.81 -6.01
C THR A 270 -8.23 11.79 -6.07
N VAL A 271 -8.04 12.96 -6.68
CA VAL A 271 -9.11 13.94 -6.89
C VAL A 271 -10.20 13.38 -7.81
N GLN A 272 -9.83 12.71 -8.90
CA GLN A 272 -10.78 12.07 -9.79
C GLN A 272 -11.58 10.96 -9.08
N LYS A 273 -10.89 10.09 -8.35
CA LYS A 273 -11.50 8.99 -7.59
C LYS A 273 -12.50 9.49 -6.54
N SER A 274 -12.20 10.61 -5.90
CA SER A 274 -13.05 11.19 -4.84
C SER A 274 -14.15 12.14 -5.36
N GLY A 275 -14.33 12.22 -6.69
CA GLY A 275 -15.34 13.10 -7.28
C GLY A 275 -15.05 14.60 -7.12
N GLY A 276 -13.77 14.98 -7.04
CA GLY A 276 -13.31 16.37 -6.94
C GLY A 276 -12.93 16.82 -5.52
N ALA A 277 -12.99 15.93 -4.52
CA ALA A 277 -12.54 16.26 -3.17
C ALA A 277 -11.00 16.37 -3.11
N LEU A 278 -10.49 17.13 -2.12
CA LEU A 278 -9.07 17.24 -1.88
C LEU A 278 -8.41 15.89 -1.60
N PRO A 279 -7.19 15.66 -2.08
CA PRO A 279 -6.49 14.38 -1.93
C PRO A 279 -5.84 14.20 -0.55
N VAL A 280 -6.56 14.52 0.54
CA VAL A 280 -6.01 14.55 1.90
C VAL A 280 -5.46 13.21 2.34
N ALA A 281 -6.14 12.10 2.03
CA ALA A 281 -5.68 10.76 2.35
C ALA A 281 -4.31 10.44 1.70
N MET A 282 -4.15 10.80 0.42
CA MET A 282 -2.89 10.62 -0.30
C MET A 282 -1.77 11.47 0.31
N ILE A 283 -2.06 12.73 0.61
CA ILE A 283 -1.10 13.67 1.19
C ILE A 283 -0.65 13.23 2.59
N LYS A 284 -1.59 12.80 3.44
CA LYS A 284 -1.28 12.26 4.77
C LYS A 284 -0.38 11.04 4.67
N HIS A 285 -0.74 10.05 3.83
CA HIS A 285 0.08 8.85 3.68
C HIS A 285 1.47 9.15 3.08
N TRP A 286 1.56 10.04 2.09
CA TRP A 286 2.85 10.50 1.56
C TRP A 286 3.72 11.13 2.67
N GLY A 287 3.12 12.02 3.48
CA GLY A 287 3.80 12.66 4.60
C GLY A 287 4.32 11.65 5.62
N GLU A 288 3.53 10.63 5.97
CA GLU A 288 3.94 9.55 6.89
C GLU A 288 5.14 8.76 6.38
N LEU A 289 5.15 8.43 5.08
CA LEU A 289 6.30 7.76 4.46
C LEU A 289 7.60 8.58 4.58
N LEU A 290 7.48 9.90 4.73
CA LEU A 290 8.60 10.83 4.94
C LEU A 290 8.80 11.22 6.41
N GLY A 291 8.04 10.64 7.34
CA GLY A 291 8.15 10.87 8.78
C GLY A 291 7.31 12.01 9.36
N LEU A 292 6.34 12.55 8.59
CA LEU A 292 5.34 13.47 9.12
C LEU A 292 4.36 12.70 10.02
N LYS A 293 3.77 13.34 11.00
CA LYS A 293 2.66 12.81 11.78
C LYS A 293 1.35 13.20 11.13
N SER A 294 0.53 12.24 10.71
CA SER A 294 -0.70 12.50 9.95
C SER A 294 -1.91 11.74 10.47
N GLY A 295 -1.78 10.44 10.70
CA GLY A 295 -2.90 9.57 11.03
C GLY A 295 -3.89 9.41 9.85
N HIS A 296 -5.03 8.82 10.12
CA HIS A 296 -6.09 8.59 9.15
C HIS A 296 -6.81 9.89 8.73
N VAL A 297 -7.70 9.80 7.74
CA VAL A 297 -8.66 10.86 7.41
C VAL A 297 -10.01 10.58 8.05
N ARG A 298 -10.75 11.62 8.39
CA ARG A 298 -12.11 11.50 8.92
C ARG A 298 -13.16 11.43 7.81
N LYS A 299 -14.27 10.76 8.08
CA LYS A 299 -15.44 10.78 7.19
C LYS A 299 -15.90 12.23 6.91
N PRO A 300 -16.35 12.54 5.69
CA PRO A 300 -16.72 11.62 4.61
C PRO A 300 -15.55 11.16 3.72
N LEU A 301 -14.31 11.59 3.96
CA LEU A 301 -13.18 11.12 3.21
C LEU A 301 -12.90 9.63 3.47
N ASN A 302 -12.36 8.95 2.47
CA ASN A 302 -11.89 7.59 2.59
C ASN A 302 -10.37 7.55 2.51
N ASP A 303 -9.74 6.69 3.29
CA ASP A 303 -8.32 6.42 3.17
C ASP A 303 -7.95 5.82 1.80
N LEU A 304 -6.66 5.86 1.49
CA LEU A 304 -6.11 5.09 0.39
C LEU A 304 -6.25 3.61 0.70
N THR A 305 -6.58 2.83 -0.31
CA THR A 305 -6.49 1.37 -0.24
C THR A 305 -5.04 0.96 -0.03
N TYR A 306 -4.83 -0.25 0.46
CA TYR A 306 -3.49 -0.80 0.63
C TYR A 306 -2.70 -0.82 -0.68
N GLN A 307 -3.35 -1.19 -1.79
CA GLN A 307 -2.72 -1.20 -3.11
C GLN A 307 -2.21 0.20 -3.48
N GLU A 308 -3.05 1.23 -3.29
CA GLU A 308 -2.66 2.62 -3.56
C GLU A 308 -1.50 3.07 -2.67
N LYS A 309 -1.53 2.72 -1.38
CA LYS A 309 -0.43 2.99 -0.43
C LYS A 309 0.88 2.33 -0.90
N SER A 310 0.81 1.07 -1.31
CA SER A 310 1.98 0.32 -1.83
C SER A 310 2.51 0.90 -3.15
N GLU A 311 1.62 1.26 -4.08
CA GLU A 311 2.02 1.85 -5.36
C GLU A 311 2.63 3.24 -5.16
N LEU A 312 2.04 4.09 -4.32
CA LEU A 312 2.61 5.40 -3.97
C LEU A 312 4.00 5.24 -3.38
N LYS A 313 4.20 4.31 -2.45
CA LYS A 313 5.52 4.03 -1.88
C LYS A 313 6.54 3.64 -2.95
N LYS A 314 6.18 2.73 -3.88
CA LYS A 314 7.05 2.32 -5.00
C LYS A 314 7.43 3.51 -5.90
N ASP A 315 6.46 4.38 -6.20
CA ASP A 315 6.72 5.58 -6.99
C ASP A 315 7.73 6.51 -6.27
N LEU A 316 7.59 6.71 -4.96
CA LEU A 316 8.51 7.54 -4.17
C LEU A 316 9.92 6.91 -4.04
N GLU A 317 10.00 5.59 -3.97
CA GLU A 317 11.26 4.85 -4.03
C GLU A 317 11.96 5.01 -5.39
N SER A 318 11.20 5.08 -6.48
CA SER A 318 11.74 5.20 -7.84
C SER A 318 12.49 6.51 -8.08
N VAL A 319 12.11 7.59 -7.40
CA VAL A 319 12.76 8.92 -7.44
C VAL A 319 13.72 9.17 -6.28
N GLY A 320 14.00 8.14 -5.48
CA GLY A 320 14.93 8.23 -4.34
C GLY A 320 14.49 9.18 -3.23
N LEU A 321 13.18 9.45 -3.12
CA LEU A 321 12.61 10.22 -2.03
C LEU A 321 12.51 9.39 -0.75
N ILE A 322 12.24 8.09 -0.92
CA ILE A 322 12.34 7.07 0.12
C ILE A 322 13.48 6.14 -0.28
N THR A 323 14.36 5.84 0.65
CA THR A 323 15.37 4.81 0.43
C THR A 323 14.68 3.48 0.28
N LYS A 324 14.91 2.80 -0.88
CA LYS A 324 14.71 1.36 -0.91
C LYS A 324 15.45 0.79 0.28
N PRO A 325 14.85 -0.14 1.06
CA PRO A 325 15.67 -0.89 1.99
C PRO A 325 16.88 -1.36 1.17
N GLU A 326 18.07 -0.90 1.53
CA GLU A 326 19.29 -1.46 0.94
C GLU A 326 19.12 -2.98 1.03
N GLU A 327 19.58 -3.73 0.03
CA GLU A 327 19.86 -5.15 0.21
C GLU A 327 20.83 -5.22 1.39
N VAL A 328 20.26 -5.36 2.59
CA VAL A 328 21.04 -5.35 3.82
C VAL A 328 21.81 -6.66 3.83
N ALA A 329 23.04 -6.58 3.39
CA ALA A 329 24.00 -7.60 3.66
C ALA A 329 24.04 -7.78 5.18
N SER A 330 23.54 -8.93 5.65
CA SER A 330 23.59 -9.39 7.05
C SER A 330 22.86 -8.54 8.10
N ILE A 331 21.51 -8.56 8.09
CA ILE A 331 20.77 -8.28 9.33
C ILE A 331 20.91 -9.51 10.24
N ASP A 332 21.23 -9.25 11.49
CA ASP A 332 21.23 -10.28 12.53
C ASP A 332 19.79 -10.72 12.82
N THR A 333 19.33 -11.76 12.13
CA THR A 333 18.02 -12.36 12.31
C THR A 333 17.98 -13.44 13.38
N ARG A 334 19.03 -13.58 14.21
CA ARG A 334 19.19 -14.69 15.15
C ARG A 334 18.11 -14.76 16.23
N ASN A 335 17.45 -13.65 16.52
CA ASN A 335 16.41 -13.59 17.57
C ASN A 335 14.98 -13.34 17.01
N HIS A 336 14.78 -13.29 15.68
CA HIS A 336 13.44 -13.24 15.15
C HIS A 336 12.74 -14.56 15.48
N ALA A 337 11.43 -14.50 15.72
CA ALA A 337 10.63 -15.67 16.04
C ALA A 337 11.25 -16.60 17.12
N ALA A 338 11.81 -16.02 18.19
CA ALA A 338 12.49 -16.76 19.27
C ALA A 338 11.62 -17.87 19.88
N TRP A 339 10.30 -17.78 19.75
CA TRP A 339 9.35 -18.80 20.21
C TRP A 339 9.43 -20.13 19.46
N LEU A 340 10.03 -20.16 18.25
CA LEU A 340 10.31 -21.38 17.49
C LEU A 340 11.55 -22.13 18.02
N ASN A 341 12.44 -21.45 18.75
CA ASN A 341 13.65 -22.05 19.25
C ASN A 341 13.33 -22.88 20.51
N ASN A 342 13.28 -24.20 20.38
CA ASN A 342 13.32 -25.10 21.52
C ASN A 342 14.74 -25.08 22.11
N ALA A 343 14.82 -25.02 23.44
CA ALA A 343 16.08 -24.90 24.18
C ALA A 343 17.12 -26.01 23.87
N ASP A 344 16.71 -27.12 23.26
CA ASP A 344 17.54 -28.29 22.94
C ASP A 344 17.98 -28.36 21.47
N ALA A 345 17.42 -27.54 20.58
CA ALA A 345 17.79 -27.53 19.17
C ALA A 345 18.66 -26.30 18.88
N GLY A 346 19.96 -26.42 19.04
CA GLY A 346 20.98 -25.43 18.69
C GLY A 346 21.05 -25.13 17.18
N SER A 347 19.92 -25.00 16.49
CA SER A 347 19.84 -24.79 15.07
C SER A 347 18.81 -23.70 14.69
N SER A 348 19.33 -22.55 14.33
CA SER A 348 18.66 -21.61 13.48
C SER A 348 18.45 -22.23 12.09
N GLY A 349 17.20 -22.28 11.60
CA GLY A 349 16.91 -22.66 10.22
C GLY A 349 15.69 -23.57 10.06
N MET A 350 15.35 -23.89 8.84
CA MET A 350 14.11 -24.52 8.37
C MET A 350 13.63 -25.70 9.22
N MET A 351 12.47 -25.55 9.87
CA MET A 351 11.78 -26.63 10.60
C MET A 351 10.80 -27.32 9.66
N LEU A 352 10.65 -28.63 9.81
CA LEU A 352 9.68 -29.43 9.04
C LEU A 352 8.31 -29.43 9.74
N LEU A 353 7.29 -28.89 9.07
CA LEU A 353 5.91 -28.99 9.47
C LEU A 353 5.20 -30.05 8.64
N VAL A 354 4.57 -31.01 9.32
CA VAL A 354 3.76 -32.09 8.70
C VAL A 354 2.30 -31.93 9.07
N SER A 355 1.43 -31.90 8.05
CA SER A 355 -0.03 -31.84 8.27
C SER A 355 -0.62 -33.22 8.51
N ALA A 356 -1.38 -33.36 9.60
CA ALA A 356 -2.05 -34.59 10.05
C ALA A 356 -3.55 -34.37 10.23
N GLN A 357 -4.38 -35.38 9.91
CA GLN A 357 -5.83 -35.31 9.98
C GLN A 357 -6.46 -36.26 11.04
N ASN A 358 -5.66 -37.14 11.64
CA ASN A 358 -6.06 -38.07 12.69
C ASN A 358 -4.84 -38.43 13.55
N MET A 359 -5.08 -39.13 14.66
CA MET A 359 -4.01 -39.51 15.60
C MET A 359 -2.99 -40.46 15.03
N ASP A 360 -3.36 -41.37 14.13
CA ASP A 360 -2.39 -42.28 13.48
C ASP A 360 -1.36 -41.45 12.69
N GLU A 361 -1.81 -40.45 11.93
CA GLU A 361 -0.93 -39.55 11.18
C GLU A 361 -0.10 -38.63 12.12
N VAL A 362 -0.66 -38.22 13.26
CA VAL A 362 0.07 -37.48 14.32
C VAL A 362 1.25 -38.32 14.82
N TYR A 363 1.03 -39.60 15.13
CA TYR A 363 2.08 -40.51 15.57
C TYR A 363 3.13 -40.79 14.48
N GLU A 364 2.69 -40.96 13.22
CA GLU A 364 3.62 -41.19 12.09
C GLU A 364 4.49 -39.94 11.86
N ALA A 365 3.91 -38.73 11.93
CA ALA A 365 4.65 -37.47 11.81
C ALA A 365 5.67 -37.29 12.94
N ASP A 366 5.26 -37.57 14.18
CA ASP A 366 6.14 -37.50 15.36
C ASP A 366 7.29 -38.48 15.27
N LYS A 367 6.99 -39.76 14.93
CA LYS A 367 7.99 -40.84 14.75
C LYS A 367 8.98 -40.53 13.62
N GLY A 368 8.51 -39.90 12.54
CA GLY A 368 9.35 -39.46 11.41
C GLY A 368 10.23 -38.26 11.71
N GLY A 369 10.07 -37.62 12.87
CA GLY A 369 10.89 -36.49 13.30
C GLY A 369 10.42 -35.11 12.81
N ALA A 370 9.12 -34.96 12.52
CA ALA A 370 8.55 -33.63 12.28
C ALA A 370 8.83 -32.70 13.47
N ASP A 371 9.21 -31.46 13.18
CA ASP A 371 9.43 -30.43 14.21
C ASP A 371 8.11 -29.82 14.67
N ILE A 372 7.14 -29.71 13.75
CA ILE A 372 5.81 -29.15 13.95
C ILE A 372 4.78 -30.12 13.37
N ILE A 373 3.77 -30.48 14.16
CA ILE A 373 2.64 -31.28 13.72
C ILE A 373 1.44 -30.34 13.57
N ASP A 374 0.91 -30.25 12.36
CA ASP A 374 -0.18 -29.36 12.02
C ASP A 374 -1.49 -30.12 11.90
N VAL A 375 -2.37 -29.93 12.86
CA VAL A 375 -3.65 -30.64 12.90
C VAL A 375 -4.69 -29.93 12.06
N LYS A 376 -5.27 -30.60 11.06
CA LYS A 376 -6.29 -30.06 10.18
C LYS A 376 -7.27 -31.13 9.68
N ASN A 377 -8.39 -30.70 9.11
CA ASN A 377 -9.43 -31.55 8.53
C ASN A 377 -9.47 -31.38 7.01
N LEU A 378 -9.02 -32.39 6.28
CA LEU A 378 -9.01 -32.38 4.81
C LEU A 378 -10.34 -32.74 4.18
N GLN A 379 -11.29 -33.28 4.96
CA GLN A 379 -12.62 -33.62 4.46
C GLN A 379 -13.55 -32.40 4.41
N GLU A 380 -13.33 -31.44 5.32
CA GLU A 380 -14.12 -30.21 5.36
C GLU A 380 -13.71 -29.22 4.26
N ALA A 381 -12.41 -29.07 4.05
CA ALA A 381 -11.83 -28.26 2.97
C ALA A 381 -10.36 -28.65 2.77
N ALA A 382 -9.74 -28.20 1.65
CA ALA A 382 -8.31 -28.42 1.40
C ALA A 382 -7.41 -27.99 2.58
N VAL A 383 -7.90 -27.07 3.41
CA VAL A 383 -7.27 -26.53 4.63
C VAL A 383 -8.31 -26.35 5.76
N GLY A 384 -9.22 -27.30 5.93
CA GLY A 384 -10.31 -27.21 6.92
C GLY A 384 -9.86 -27.34 8.37
N SER A 385 -10.72 -26.89 9.30
CA SER A 385 -10.46 -26.90 10.74
C SER A 385 -10.51 -28.30 11.33
N ALA A 386 -9.54 -28.62 12.17
CA ALA A 386 -9.54 -29.87 12.92
C ALA A 386 -10.62 -29.89 14.01
N HIS A 387 -11.19 -31.07 14.29
CA HIS A 387 -12.09 -31.22 15.43
C HIS A 387 -11.35 -30.93 16.75
N PRO A 388 -11.94 -30.18 17.70
CA PRO A 388 -11.28 -29.81 18.95
C PRO A 388 -10.73 -31.01 19.75
N SER A 389 -11.43 -32.16 19.75
CA SER A 389 -10.95 -33.37 20.45
C SER A 389 -9.63 -33.90 19.89
N LEU A 390 -9.42 -33.81 18.56
CA LEU A 390 -8.19 -34.22 17.92
C LEU A 390 -7.02 -33.29 18.33
N VAL A 391 -7.27 -31.99 18.40
CA VAL A 391 -6.27 -31.01 18.86
C VAL A 391 -5.87 -31.30 20.31
N ALA A 392 -6.85 -31.48 21.20
CA ALA A 392 -6.62 -31.76 22.62
C ALA A 392 -5.87 -33.09 22.81
N GLU A 393 -6.21 -34.13 22.06
CA GLU A 393 -5.55 -35.41 22.12
C GLU A 393 -4.11 -35.34 21.60
N ALA A 394 -3.90 -34.72 20.43
CA ALA A 394 -2.57 -34.52 19.89
C ALA A 394 -1.68 -33.71 20.87
N ARG A 395 -2.21 -32.67 21.51
CA ARG A 395 -1.44 -31.88 22.48
C ARG A 395 -1.07 -32.67 23.73
N LYS A 396 -1.96 -33.57 24.17
CA LYS A 396 -1.74 -34.46 25.33
C LYS A 396 -0.65 -35.52 25.04
N GLU A 397 -0.69 -36.12 23.85
CA GLU A 397 0.19 -37.27 23.50
C GLU A 397 1.57 -36.80 23.00
N ILE A 398 1.64 -35.65 22.33
CA ILE A 398 2.91 -35.13 21.82
C ILE A 398 3.67 -34.40 22.92
N ALA A 399 5.01 -34.62 23.00
CA ALA A 399 5.84 -34.02 24.02
C ALA A 399 5.68 -32.51 24.08
N ALA A 400 5.59 -31.93 25.29
CA ALA A 400 5.33 -30.50 25.54
C ALA A 400 6.29 -29.56 24.80
N LYS A 401 7.51 -29.99 24.53
CA LYS A 401 8.52 -29.23 23.80
C LYS A 401 8.37 -29.23 22.27
N LYS A 402 7.52 -30.11 21.70
CA LYS A 402 7.22 -30.11 20.27
C LYS A 402 6.04 -29.19 19.96
N HIS A 403 6.06 -28.59 18.79
CA HIS A 403 5.01 -27.71 18.35
C HIS A 403 3.83 -28.50 17.78
N VAL A 404 2.62 -28.22 18.29
CA VAL A 404 1.36 -28.68 17.72
C VAL A 404 0.61 -27.43 17.26
N SER A 405 0.49 -27.25 15.96
CA SER A 405 -0.25 -26.14 15.35
C SER A 405 -1.64 -26.56 14.91
N VAL A 406 -2.54 -25.59 14.83
CA VAL A 406 -3.92 -25.79 14.37
C VAL A 406 -4.16 -24.90 13.17
N THR A 407 -4.69 -25.48 12.09
CA THR A 407 -5.14 -24.74 10.94
C THR A 407 -6.65 -24.54 11.07
N LEU A 408 -7.12 -23.28 11.09
CA LEU A 408 -8.54 -22.94 10.94
C LEU A 408 -8.96 -22.85 9.46
N GLY A 409 -7.96 -22.86 8.58
CA GLY A 409 -8.19 -22.80 7.13
C GLY A 409 -8.69 -21.44 6.66
N VAL A 410 -9.56 -21.48 5.66
CA VAL A 410 -10.26 -20.29 5.16
C VAL A 410 -11.38 -19.96 6.13
N VAL A 411 -11.28 -18.79 6.74
CA VAL A 411 -12.25 -18.39 7.76
C VAL A 411 -13.35 -17.50 7.15
N PRO A 412 -14.57 -17.53 7.73
CA PRO A 412 -15.61 -16.61 7.30
C PRO A 412 -15.30 -15.18 7.74
N ASN A 413 -15.86 -14.19 7.04
CA ASN A 413 -15.80 -12.78 7.41
C ASN A 413 -16.70 -12.50 8.64
N GLN A 414 -16.42 -13.19 9.76
CA GLN A 414 -17.15 -13.15 11.02
C GLN A 414 -16.14 -13.15 12.18
N ALA A 415 -15.56 -11.98 12.46
CA ALA A 415 -14.47 -11.83 13.41
C ALA A 415 -14.73 -12.49 14.77
N GLY A 416 -15.96 -12.36 15.32
CA GLY A 416 -16.32 -12.99 16.60
C GLY A 416 -16.29 -14.52 16.56
N THR A 417 -16.73 -15.15 15.46
CA THR A 417 -16.69 -16.60 15.28
C THR A 417 -15.25 -17.09 15.16
N VAL A 418 -14.43 -16.39 14.39
CA VAL A 418 -13.02 -16.73 14.23
C VAL A 418 -12.25 -16.55 15.52
N ALA A 419 -12.50 -15.46 16.27
CA ALA A 419 -11.88 -15.20 17.56
C ALA A 419 -12.24 -16.29 18.59
N MET A 420 -13.48 -16.80 18.59
CA MET A 420 -13.87 -17.94 19.44
C MET A 420 -13.13 -19.22 19.08
N ALA A 421 -12.95 -19.52 17.78
CA ALA A 421 -12.20 -20.70 17.35
C ALA A 421 -10.71 -20.59 17.73
N VAL A 422 -10.10 -19.40 17.57
CA VAL A 422 -8.73 -19.11 17.99
C VAL A 422 -8.57 -19.26 19.50
N HIS A 423 -9.53 -18.74 20.29
CA HIS A 423 -9.53 -18.91 21.75
C HIS A 423 -9.63 -20.38 22.16
N ALA A 424 -10.51 -21.17 21.48
CA ALA A 424 -10.62 -22.60 21.75
C ALA A 424 -9.31 -23.34 21.48
N ALA A 425 -8.60 -23.03 20.39
CA ALA A 425 -7.28 -23.60 20.09
C ALA A 425 -6.26 -23.27 21.21
N ALA A 426 -6.29 -22.05 21.75
CA ALA A 426 -5.42 -21.61 22.85
C ALA A 426 -5.73 -22.33 24.16
N VAL A 427 -7.01 -22.55 24.49
CA VAL A 427 -7.43 -23.30 25.68
C VAL A 427 -6.96 -24.77 25.59
N MET A 428 -6.84 -25.34 24.39
CA MET A 428 -6.29 -26.68 24.15
C MET A 428 -4.74 -26.71 24.11
N ASP A 429 -4.09 -25.62 24.48
CA ASP A 429 -2.62 -25.48 24.51
C ASP A 429 -1.96 -25.70 23.14
N ALA A 430 -2.64 -25.34 22.04
CA ALA A 430 -2.01 -25.29 20.73
C ALA A 430 -0.86 -24.26 20.75
N THR A 431 0.30 -24.62 20.17
CA THR A 431 1.46 -23.70 20.13
C THR A 431 1.27 -22.56 19.15
N SER A 432 0.51 -22.79 18.08
CA SER A 432 0.11 -21.74 17.13
C SER A 432 -1.20 -22.08 16.45
N VAL A 433 -1.90 -21.05 15.99
CA VAL A 433 -3.16 -21.14 15.23
C VAL A 433 -3.05 -20.31 13.95
N LYS A 434 -3.47 -20.91 12.82
CA LYS A 434 -3.39 -20.30 11.50
C LYS A 434 -4.76 -19.85 11.04
N VAL A 435 -4.85 -18.60 10.58
CA VAL A 435 -6.07 -17.94 10.11
C VAL A 435 -5.83 -17.51 8.66
N GLY A 436 -6.58 -18.07 7.71
CA GLY A 436 -6.38 -17.87 6.28
C GLY A 436 -7.57 -17.19 5.61
N PHE A 437 -7.28 -16.38 4.57
CA PHE A 437 -8.26 -15.57 3.86
C PHE A 437 -8.30 -15.89 2.37
N ILE A 438 -9.54 -15.95 1.84
CA ILE A 438 -9.85 -15.92 0.40
C ILE A 438 -10.74 -14.71 0.17
N GLU A 439 -11.39 -14.37 -0.71
CA GLU A 439 -12.45 -13.39 -0.97
C GLU A 439 -12.76 -12.42 0.21
N THR A 440 -11.73 -11.92 0.88
CA THR A 440 -11.79 -11.01 2.04
C THR A 440 -10.97 -9.78 1.70
N ASP A 441 -11.51 -8.58 1.89
CA ASP A 441 -10.70 -7.38 1.70
C ASP A 441 -9.63 -7.22 2.79
N TYR A 442 -8.65 -6.36 2.52
CA TYR A 442 -7.48 -6.22 3.38
C TYR A 442 -7.85 -5.71 4.78
N ASP A 443 -8.71 -4.69 4.86
CA ASP A 443 -9.07 -4.06 6.14
C ASP A 443 -9.89 -5.02 7.01
N GLU A 444 -10.78 -5.81 6.38
CA GLU A 444 -11.51 -6.87 7.06
C GLU A 444 -10.59 -7.99 7.56
N ALA A 445 -9.61 -8.40 6.77
CA ALA A 445 -8.62 -9.40 7.19
C ALA A 445 -7.78 -8.90 8.38
N VAL A 446 -7.32 -7.65 8.35
CA VAL A 446 -6.64 -7.00 9.48
C VAL A 446 -7.53 -6.96 10.71
N PHE A 447 -8.79 -6.56 10.56
CA PHE A 447 -9.75 -6.50 11.67
C PHE A 447 -9.95 -7.87 12.31
N ILE A 448 -10.15 -8.92 11.50
CA ILE A 448 -10.31 -10.31 11.99
C ILE A 448 -9.06 -10.75 12.74
N LEU A 449 -7.85 -10.50 12.22
CA LEU A 449 -6.60 -10.87 12.87
C LEU A 449 -6.41 -10.16 14.22
N ARG A 450 -6.74 -8.87 14.31
CA ARG A 450 -6.68 -8.12 15.58
C ARG A 450 -7.67 -8.64 16.61
N GLU A 451 -8.89 -9.03 16.20
CA GLU A 451 -9.84 -9.68 17.11
C GLU A 451 -9.33 -11.06 17.57
N CYS A 452 -8.67 -11.82 16.69
CA CYS A 452 -7.98 -13.06 17.07
C CYS A 452 -6.84 -12.79 18.06
N ARG A 453 -6.02 -11.75 17.83
CA ARG A 453 -4.96 -11.34 18.77
C ARG A 453 -5.55 -10.99 20.14
N ARG A 454 -6.66 -10.26 20.17
CA ARG A 454 -7.37 -9.93 21.41
C ARG A 454 -7.85 -11.18 22.16
N ALA A 455 -8.35 -12.18 21.44
CA ALA A 455 -8.80 -13.45 22.00
C ALA A 455 -7.67 -14.32 22.58
N LEU A 456 -6.44 -14.12 22.12
CA LEU A 456 -5.23 -14.79 22.60
C LEU A 456 -4.59 -14.10 23.82
N LYS A 457 -5.16 -13.01 24.32
CA LYS A 457 -4.60 -12.31 25.48
C LYS A 457 -4.53 -13.22 26.70
N GLY A 458 -3.33 -13.41 27.25
CA GLY A 458 -3.08 -14.28 28.39
C GLY A 458 -2.68 -15.72 28.03
N PHE A 459 -2.66 -16.09 26.74
CA PHE A 459 -2.20 -17.39 26.28
C PHE A 459 -0.81 -17.29 25.62
N GLY A 460 -0.10 -18.42 25.62
CA GLY A 460 1.19 -18.54 24.92
C GLY A 460 1.07 -18.85 23.42
N THR A 461 -0.12 -19.18 22.96
CA THR A 461 -0.44 -19.56 21.57
C THR A 461 -0.12 -18.42 20.60
N LYS A 462 0.56 -18.75 19.50
CA LYS A 462 0.97 -17.81 18.48
C LYS A 462 -0.06 -17.68 17.36
N LEU A 463 -0.29 -16.45 16.91
CA LEU A 463 -1.18 -16.14 15.79
C LEU A 463 -0.40 -16.10 14.48
N ILE A 464 -0.81 -16.91 13.52
CA ILE A 464 -0.21 -16.99 12.20
C ILE A 464 -1.25 -16.57 11.15
N GLY A 465 -1.01 -15.46 10.48
CA GLY A 465 -1.82 -15.06 9.33
C GLY A 465 -1.45 -15.90 8.11
N SER A 466 -2.42 -16.23 7.26
CA SER A 466 -2.18 -17.05 6.07
C SER A 466 -2.87 -16.49 4.84
N LEU A 467 -2.12 -16.40 3.73
CA LEU A 467 -2.65 -16.19 2.40
C LEU A 467 -2.26 -17.37 1.50
N PHE A 468 -2.98 -17.50 0.41
CA PHE A 468 -2.72 -18.55 -0.56
C PHE A 468 -2.04 -17.96 -1.79
N ALA A 469 -0.98 -18.60 -2.26
CA ALA A 469 -0.22 -18.16 -3.42
C ALA A 469 -1.09 -18.04 -4.69
N ASP A 470 -2.14 -18.83 -4.75
CA ASP A 470 -3.16 -18.89 -5.80
C ASP A 470 -4.40 -18.03 -5.52
N ASN A 471 -4.37 -17.15 -4.52
CA ASN A 471 -5.44 -16.18 -4.24
C ASN A 471 -5.81 -15.31 -5.45
N VAL A 472 -4.82 -15.03 -6.29
CA VAL A 472 -5.02 -14.28 -7.55
C VAL A 472 -5.97 -14.95 -8.54
N LEU A 473 -6.32 -16.22 -8.32
CA LEU A 473 -7.28 -16.97 -9.12
C LEU A 473 -8.74 -16.72 -8.66
N TYR A 474 -8.95 -16.06 -7.55
CA TYR A 474 -10.27 -15.81 -6.96
C TYR A 474 -10.65 -14.34 -7.10
N GLU A 475 -11.93 -14.11 -7.36
CA GLU A 475 -12.51 -12.77 -7.38
C GLU A 475 -12.31 -12.12 -5.99
N ASN A 476 -11.76 -10.92 -5.96
CA ASN A 476 -11.39 -10.21 -4.72
C ASN A 476 -10.36 -10.93 -3.81
N GLY A 477 -9.61 -11.90 -4.33
CA GLY A 477 -8.52 -12.53 -3.59
C GLY A 477 -7.39 -11.55 -3.31
N LEU A 478 -6.91 -11.49 -2.06
CA LEU A 478 -5.78 -10.67 -1.69
C LEU A 478 -4.50 -11.15 -2.39
N ASP A 479 -3.70 -10.20 -2.90
CA ASP A 479 -2.37 -10.51 -3.43
C ASP A 479 -1.52 -11.17 -2.32
N PRO A 480 -1.00 -12.40 -2.51
CA PRO A 480 -0.19 -13.08 -1.51
C PRO A 480 1.08 -12.31 -1.12
N LEU A 481 1.57 -11.40 -1.96
CA LEU A 481 2.72 -10.54 -1.63
C LEU A 481 2.41 -9.52 -0.53
N LEU A 482 1.13 -9.31 -0.19
CA LEU A 482 0.70 -8.47 0.92
C LEU A 482 0.88 -9.17 2.29
N MET A 483 1.22 -10.45 2.32
CA MET A 483 1.18 -11.26 3.54
C MET A 483 2.04 -10.71 4.67
N VAL A 484 3.21 -10.16 4.37
CA VAL A 484 4.10 -9.60 5.41
C VAL A 484 3.43 -8.41 6.09
N GLN A 485 2.88 -7.49 5.29
CA GLN A 485 2.19 -6.31 5.81
C GLN A 485 0.92 -6.70 6.56
N LEU A 486 0.13 -7.63 6.01
CA LEU A 486 -1.07 -8.14 6.65
C LEU A 486 -0.78 -8.76 8.03
N ALA A 487 0.33 -9.52 8.14
CA ALA A 487 0.75 -10.10 9.41
C ALA A 487 1.18 -9.03 10.42
N MET A 488 1.85 -7.98 9.97
CA MET A 488 2.24 -6.84 10.83
C MET A 488 1.01 -6.07 11.31
N ASP A 489 0.14 -5.67 10.39
CA ASP A 489 -1.04 -4.88 10.72
C ASP A 489 -2.07 -5.66 11.54
N GLY A 490 -2.14 -6.98 11.34
CA GLY A 490 -2.95 -7.93 12.11
C GLY A 490 -2.33 -8.37 13.43
N GLU A 491 -1.15 -7.83 13.82
CA GLU A 491 -0.42 -8.17 15.04
C GLU A 491 -0.11 -9.66 15.18
N CYS A 492 0.21 -10.33 14.06
CA CYS A 492 0.57 -11.73 14.04
C CYS A 492 1.99 -11.98 14.58
N ASP A 493 2.26 -13.21 15.05
CA ASP A 493 3.61 -13.67 15.40
C ASP A 493 4.37 -14.24 14.18
N GLY A 494 3.68 -14.43 13.07
CA GLY A 494 4.25 -14.94 11.83
C GLY A 494 3.21 -15.07 10.72
N PHE A 495 3.69 -15.58 9.57
CA PHE A 495 2.81 -15.84 8.43
C PHE A 495 3.05 -17.21 7.80
N LEU A 496 2.07 -17.65 7.02
CA LEU A 496 2.12 -18.81 6.14
C LEU A 496 1.66 -18.41 4.72
N ILE A 497 2.43 -18.82 3.71
CA ILE A 497 1.95 -18.92 2.33
C ILE A 497 1.74 -20.39 1.99
N ASP A 498 0.54 -20.76 1.56
CA ASP A 498 0.17 -22.10 1.08
C ASP A 498 -0.44 -21.98 -0.34
N THR A 499 -0.87 -23.07 -0.94
CA THR A 499 -1.75 -23.10 -2.13
C THR A 499 -3.09 -23.71 -1.74
N LEU A 500 -4.18 -23.16 -2.26
CA LEU A 500 -5.53 -23.71 -2.05
C LEU A 500 -5.85 -24.77 -3.08
N VAL A 501 -5.61 -24.47 -4.36
CA VAL A 501 -5.84 -25.39 -5.49
C VAL A 501 -4.81 -26.52 -5.42
N LYS A 502 -5.29 -27.77 -5.63
CA LYS A 502 -4.46 -28.99 -5.60
C LYS A 502 -4.49 -29.70 -6.94
N ASP A 503 -4.16 -28.97 -7.98
CA ASP A 503 -4.14 -29.41 -9.39
C ASP A 503 -2.76 -29.86 -9.90
N GLY A 504 -1.79 -30.00 -8.99
CA GLY A 504 -0.41 -30.37 -9.28
C GLY A 504 0.56 -29.20 -9.29
N ARG A 505 0.08 -27.96 -9.39
CA ARG A 505 0.92 -26.77 -9.25
C ARG A 505 1.39 -26.60 -7.81
N ASN A 506 2.61 -26.10 -7.65
CA ASN A 506 3.21 -25.83 -6.35
C ASN A 506 3.36 -24.31 -6.10
N LEU A 507 3.89 -23.97 -4.95
CA LEU A 507 4.12 -22.58 -4.53
C LEU A 507 4.90 -21.76 -5.60
N PHE A 508 5.91 -22.35 -6.23
CA PHE A 508 6.81 -21.66 -7.18
C PHE A 508 6.15 -21.40 -8.55
N ASP A 509 5.06 -22.10 -8.86
CA ASP A 509 4.26 -21.84 -10.05
C ASP A 509 3.47 -20.52 -9.95
N PHE A 510 3.28 -20.01 -8.73
CA PHE A 510 2.53 -18.77 -8.43
C PHE A 510 3.43 -17.62 -8.01
N ILE A 511 4.44 -17.89 -7.18
CA ILE A 511 5.33 -16.84 -6.65
C ILE A 511 6.79 -17.27 -6.91
N PRO A 512 7.54 -16.54 -7.77
CA PRO A 512 8.93 -16.85 -8.07
C PRO A 512 9.84 -16.79 -6.84
N GLU A 513 10.91 -17.61 -6.84
CA GLU A 513 11.91 -17.69 -5.75
C GLU A 513 12.42 -16.31 -5.26
N PRO A 514 12.79 -15.33 -6.13
CA PRO A 514 13.27 -14.04 -5.69
C PRO A 514 12.23 -13.23 -4.88
N GLN A 515 10.95 -13.37 -5.22
CA GLN A 515 9.87 -12.67 -4.49
C GLN A 515 9.62 -13.33 -3.13
N LEU A 516 9.60 -14.66 -3.06
CA LEU A 516 9.51 -15.40 -1.79
C LEU A 516 10.69 -15.10 -0.87
N LYS A 517 11.90 -15.04 -1.43
CA LYS A 517 13.12 -14.69 -0.69
C LYS A 517 13.03 -13.29 -0.09
N LYS A 518 12.54 -12.32 -0.87
CA LYS A 518 12.30 -10.95 -0.39
C LYS A 518 11.27 -10.93 0.74
N MET A 519 10.14 -11.60 0.58
CA MET A 519 9.08 -11.68 1.61
C MET A 519 9.61 -12.29 2.93
N VAL A 520 10.35 -13.40 2.83
CA VAL A 520 10.94 -14.05 4.01
C VAL A 520 11.92 -13.13 4.71
N LEU A 521 12.76 -12.41 3.98
CA LEU A 521 13.71 -11.47 4.55
C LEU A 521 13.01 -10.30 5.26
N GLU A 522 12.03 -9.67 4.61
CA GLU A 522 11.25 -8.56 5.17
C GLU A 522 10.53 -8.98 6.46
N ALA A 523 9.92 -10.16 6.46
CA ALA A 523 9.24 -10.69 7.63
C ALA A 523 10.19 -10.96 8.81
N LYS A 524 11.35 -11.55 8.53
CA LYS A 524 12.39 -11.78 9.55
C LYS A 524 12.90 -10.48 10.15
N GLN A 525 13.03 -9.42 9.34
CA GLN A 525 13.38 -8.08 9.80
C GLN A 525 12.31 -7.48 10.72
N ALA A 526 11.04 -7.78 10.43
CA ALA A 526 9.90 -7.38 11.26
C ALA A 526 9.70 -8.27 12.51
N GLY A 527 10.55 -9.27 12.74
CA GLY A 527 10.46 -10.20 13.88
C GLY A 527 9.41 -11.31 13.71
N LEU A 528 8.85 -11.47 12.52
CA LEU A 528 7.82 -12.46 12.20
C LEU A 528 8.45 -13.83 11.88
N SER A 529 7.80 -14.92 12.30
CA SER A 529 8.13 -16.25 11.78
C SER A 529 7.58 -16.43 10.36
N THR A 530 8.31 -17.17 9.53
CA THR A 530 8.02 -17.36 8.13
C THR A 530 7.77 -18.83 7.82
N ALA A 531 6.62 -19.15 7.22
CA ALA A 531 6.27 -20.50 6.81
C ALA A 531 5.89 -20.54 5.33
N LEU A 532 6.45 -21.50 4.60
CA LEU A 532 6.13 -21.75 3.20
C LEU A 532 5.62 -23.19 3.04
N SER A 533 4.51 -23.32 2.34
CA SER A 533 3.83 -24.57 2.01
C SER A 533 3.25 -24.48 0.59
N GLY A 534 2.52 -25.46 0.13
CA GLY A 534 1.87 -25.45 -1.18
C GLY A 534 2.46 -26.46 -2.14
N HIS A 535 2.07 -27.72 -1.98
CA HIS A 535 2.45 -28.84 -2.85
C HIS A 535 3.97 -29.02 -3.04
N LEU A 536 4.74 -28.68 -1.99
CA LEU A 536 6.21 -28.76 -1.99
C LEU A 536 6.66 -30.23 -2.01
N LYS A 537 7.74 -30.51 -2.76
CA LYS A 537 8.34 -31.82 -2.94
C LYS A 537 9.84 -31.75 -2.64
N LEU A 538 10.51 -32.92 -2.67
CA LEU A 538 11.97 -33.00 -2.50
C LEU A 538 12.74 -32.16 -3.53
N ASP A 539 12.23 -32.06 -4.75
CA ASP A 539 12.85 -31.28 -5.83
C ASP A 539 12.87 -29.77 -5.55
N ASN A 540 12.00 -29.29 -4.64
CA ASN A 540 11.94 -27.88 -4.26
C ASN A 540 12.84 -27.49 -3.08
N LEU A 541 13.59 -28.43 -2.53
CA LEU A 541 14.38 -28.18 -1.33
C LEU A 541 15.54 -27.24 -1.54
N ASP A 542 16.11 -27.17 -2.76
CA ASP A 542 17.20 -26.25 -3.07
C ASP A 542 16.72 -24.79 -3.13
N GLU A 543 15.57 -24.53 -3.76
CA GLU A 543 14.92 -23.23 -3.77
C GLU A 543 14.54 -22.80 -2.35
N LEU A 544 13.94 -23.68 -1.56
CA LEU A 544 13.58 -23.41 -0.18
C LEU A 544 14.81 -23.10 0.68
N ALA A 545 15.92 -23.78 0.47
CA ALA A 545 17.17 -23.51 1.19
C ALA A 545 17.77 -22.14 0.81
N ARG A 546 17.67 -21.72 -0.46
CA ARG A 546 18.11 -20.39 -0.90
C ARG A 546 17.20 -19.25 -0.37
N ILE A 547 15.90 -19.53 -0.21
CA ILE A 547 14.92 -18.60 0.41
C ILE A 547 15.13 -18.55 1.93
N ASN A 548 15.40 -19.69 2.55
CA ASN A 548 15.61 -19.88 3.99
C ASN A 548 14.42 -19.45 4.87
N PRO A 549 13.19 -19.96 4.66
CA PRO A 549 12.09 -19.75 5.59
C PRO A 549 12.38 -20.45 6.94
N ASP A 550 11.67 -20.05 8.00
CA ASP A 550 11.78 -20.72 9.30
C ASP A 550 11.09 -22.08 9.30
N ILE A 551 10.02 -22.23 8.53
CA ILE A 551 9.18 -23.43 8.49
C ILE A 551 8.89 -23.81 7.03
N VAL A 552 9.06 -25.10 6.74
CA VAL A 552 8.67 -25.74 5.48
C VAL A 552 7.52 -26.71 5.77
N GLY A 553 6.33 -26.43 5.20
CA GLY A 553 5.12 -27.21 5.40
C GLY A 553 4.85 -28.20 4.27
N VAL A 554 4.66 -29.47 4.61
CA VAL A 554 4.36 -30.52 3.64
C VAL A 554 3.25 -31.45 4.09
N ARG A 555 2.58 -32.09 3.11
CA ARG A 555 1.72 -33.24 3.30
C ARG A 555 1.93 -34.29 2.21
N GLY A 556 1.57 -34.02 0.96
CA GLY A 556 1.64 -35.01 -0.12
C GLY A 556 3.02 -35.68 -0.26
N ALA A 557 4.10 -34.90 -0.11
CA ALA A 557 5.47 -35.43 -0.19
C ALA A 557 5.84 -36.44 0.90
N VAL A 558 5.07 -36.50 1.98
CA VAL A 558 5.33 -37.39 3.13
C VAL A 558 4.21 -38.41 3.35
N CYS A 559 3.24 -38.49 2.42
CA CYS A 559 2.23 -39.52 2.39
C CYS A 559 2.70 -40.76 1.62
N SER A 560 2.07 -41.89 1.88
CA SER A 560 2.32 -43.15 1.17
C SER A 560 2.16 -42.96 -0.34
N SER A 561 3.14 -43.37 -1.12
CA SER A 561 3.21 -43.19 -2.60
C SER A 561 3.17 -41.74 -3.11
N GLY A 562 3.42 -40.73 -2.26
CA GLY A 562 3.37 -39.31 -2.66
C GLY A 562 1.97 -38.75 -2.93
N ASP A 563 0.92 -39.48 -2.61
CA ASP A 563 -0.46 -39.11 -2.78
C ASP A 563 -1.01 -38.48 -1.48
N ARG A 564 -1.43 -37.20 -1.55
CA ARG A 564 -1.89 -36.44 -0.36
C ARG A 564 -3.17 -37.00 0.28
N ASP A 565 -3.96 -37.80 -0.45
CA ASP A 565 -5.21 -38.38 0.04
C ASP A 565 -4.93 -39.68 0.83
N ARG A 566 -3.68 -40.14 0.80
CA ARG A 566 -3.22 -41.27 1.61
C ARG A 566 -2.66 -40.79 2.96
N THR A 567 -2.40 -41.81 3.82
CA THR A 567 -1.88 -41.58 5.17
C THR A 567 -0.42 -41.12 5.13
N VAL A 568 -0.06 -40.24 6.07
CA VAL A 568 1.34 -39.87 6.36
C VAL A 568 2.12 -41.13 6.73
N ALA A 569 3.35 -41.28 6.23
CA ALA A 569 4.25 -42.39 6.51
C ALA A 569 5.54 -41.87 7.15
N TRP A 570 5.90 -42.42 8.31
CA TRP A 570 7.05 -41.96 9.08
C TRP A 570 8.36 -42.05 8.30
N GLU A 571 8.54 -43.08 7.46
CA GLU A 571 9.74 -43.25 6.61
C GLU A 571 9.89 -42.08 5.63
N ALA A 572 8.77 -41.64 5.02
CA ALA A 572 8.77 -40.51 4.11
C ALA A 572 9.03 -39.18 4.84
N VAL A 573 8.48 -39.03 6.05
CA VAL A 573 8.75 -37.85 6.91
C VAL A 573 10.25 -37.83 7.28
N ALA A 574 10.81 -38.96 7.74
CA ALA A 574 12.22 -39.05 8.12
C ALA A 574 13.14 -38.77 6.92
N HIS A 575 12.78 -39.29 5.74
CA HIS A 575 13.55 -39.02 4.52
C HIS A 575 13.52 -37.52 4.14
N PHE A 576 12.33 -36.91 4.12
CA PHE A 576 12.17 -35.49 3.81
C PHE A 576 12.96 -34.63 4.82
N LYS A 577 12.83 -34.94 6.11
CA LYS A 577 13.55 -34.25 7.19
C LYS A 577 15.09 -34.35 7.01
N ALA A 578 15.60 -35.53 6.71
CA ALA A 578 17.03 -35.73 6.48
C ALA A 578 17.53 -34.90 5.28
N GLN A 579 16.79 -34.85 4.17
CA GLN A 579 17.13 -34.05 3.00
C GLN A 579 17.07 -32.54 3.26
N LEU A 580 16.10 -32.10 4.07
CA LEU A 580 16.02 -30.71 4.52
C LEU A 580 17.20 -30.32 5.41
N ASP A 581 17.56 -31.19 6.37
CA ASP A 581 18.70 -30.98 7.31
C ASP A 581 20.05 -30.93 6.60
N LEU A 582 20.27 -31.74 5.56
CA LEU A 582 21.50 -31.70 4.75
C LEU A 582 21.72 -30.32 4.09
N ARG A 583 20.66 -29.67 3.65
CA ARG A 583 20.71 -28.33 3.06
C ARG A 583 20.87 -27.24 4.13
N LYS A 584 20.15 -27.39 5.22
CA LYS A 584 20.21 -26.50 6.37
C LYS A 584 21.60 -26.43 6.97
N THR A 585 22.33 -27.58 7.05
CA THR A 585 23.68 -27.67 7.59
C THR A 585 24.79 -27.36 6.57
N GLY A 586 24.42 -27.06 5.32
CA GLY A 586 25.36 -26.78 4.24
C GLY A 586 26.12 -28.01 3.74
N GLN A 587 25.72 -29.23 4.11
CA GLN A 587 26.28 -30.47 3.57
C GLN A 587 25.94 -30.67 2.09
N ILE A 588 24.85 -30.05 1.63
CA ILE A 588 24.51 -29.87 0.22
C ILE A 588 24.64 -28.40 -0.10
N ASP A 589 25.53 -28.02 -1.02
CA ASP A 589 25.69 -26.65 -1.50
C ASP A 589 24.62 -26.35 -2.55
N VAL A 590 23.64 -25.57 -2.15
CA VAL A 590 22.49 -25.17 -3.02
C VAL A 590 22.81 -24.04 -4.01
N TYR A 591 24.02 -23.45 -3.94
CA TYR A 591 24.51 -22.43 -4.84
C TYR A 591 25.44 -22.94 -5.93
N ALA A 592 25.92 -24.19 -5.83
CA ALA A 592 26.89 -24.78 -6.76
C ALA A 592 26.35 -24.96 -8.20
N GLY A 593 25.07 -24.75 -8.44
CA GLY A 593 24.40 -24.93 -9.76
C GLY A 593 24.31 -23.69 -10.65
N HIS A 594 24.83 -22.52 -10.28
CA HIS A 594 24.65 -21.26 -10.99
C HIS A 594 25.86 -20.74 -11.78
N SER A 595 26.85 -21.61 -12.09
CA SER A 595 27.91 -21.29 -13.05
C SER A 595 27.62 -21.95 -14.41
N ASN A 596 27.15 -21.13 -15.34
CA ASN A 596 27.19 -21.30 -16.82
C ASN A 596 27.37 -22.71 -17.40
N GLY A 597 26.36 -23.12 -18.12
CA GLY A 597 26.38 -23.94 -19.34
C GLY A 597 27.43 -25.04 -19.48
N ASN A 598 26.93 -26.22 -19.66
CA ASN A 598 27.53 -27.44 -20.23
C ASN A 598 28.01 -28.51 -19.29
N ASN A 599 27.28 -29.62 -19.38
CA ASN A 599 27.70 -31.02 -19.23
C ASN A 599 28.14 -31.53 -17.86
N GLY A 600 27.43 -32.52 -17.42
CA GLY A 600 28.00 -33.56 -16.59
C GLY A 600 27.02 -34.29 -15.69
N HIS A 601 26.28 -35.23 -16.26
CA HIS A 601 25.71 -36.37 -15.51
C HIS A 601 26.77 -37.04 -14.66
N VAL A 602 26.49 -37.30 -13.39
CA VAL A 602 27.02 -38.43 -12.68
C VAL A 602 25.88 -39.28 -12.15
N ASN A 603 25.81 -40.44 -12.74
CA ASN A 603 24.93 -41.54 -12.47
C ASN A 603 25.18 -42.25 -11.13
N GLY A 604 24.14 -42.82 -10.63
CA GLY A 604 24.19 -44.04 -9.81
C GLY A 604 22.84 -44.50 -9.32
N TYR A 605 22.12 -45.27 -10.00
CA TYR A 605 21.91 -46.71 -9.95
C TYR A 605 20.82 -47.14 -10.92
N ALA A 606 21.17 -48.23 -11.58
CA ALA A 606 20.58 -48.83 -12.77
C ALA A 606 19.28 -49.60 -12.53
N ASN A 607 18.52 -49.71 -13.60
CA ASN A 607 17.98 -50.88 -14.37
C ASN A 607 16.69 -50.42 -15.06
N GLY A 608 16.43 -50.62 -16.30
CA GLY A 608 16.95 -51.35 -17.42
C GLY A 608 15.86 -51.43 -18.52
N HIS A 609 16.37 -51.50 -19.75
CA HIS A 609 15.67 -51.83 -21.02
C HIS A 609 14.92 -50.75 -21.78
N VAL A 610 15.48 -50.22 -22.79
CA VAL A 610 15.90 -50.57 -24.18
C VAL A 610 14.82 -50.31 -25.25
N ASN A 611 15.31 -49.62 -26.28
CA ASN A 611 14.85 -49.41 -27.68
C ASN A 611 14.00 -48.20 -27.93
N GLY A 612 14.25 -47.40 -28.90
CA GLY A 612 15.24 -47.32 -29.96
C GLY A 612 14.66 -46.57 -31.19
N TYR A 613 15.53 -45.88 -31.95
CA TYR A 613 15.34 -45.30 -33.28
C TYR A 613 14.62 -43.95 -33.40
N ASN A 614 15.26 -42.96 -33.79
CA ASN A 614 16.09 -42.47 -34.91
C ASN A 614 15.37 -41.48 -35.82
N ASN A 615 15.98 -40.31 -35.93
CA ASN A 615 16.14 -39.43 -37.11
C ASN A 615 14.96 -39.20 -38.08
N GLY A 616 14.80 -37.93 -38.40
CA GLY A 616 14.28 -37.52 -39.68
C GLY A 616 13.96 -36.03 -39.82
N ASN A 617 14.86 -35.32 -40.46
CA ASN A 617 14.62 -34.01 -41.08
C ASN A 617 13.41 -34.02 -41.99
N GLY A 618 12.65 -32.93 -42.02
CA GLY A 618 11.71 -32.68 -43.10
C GLY A 618 10.93 -31.39 -42.95
N HIS A 619 11.32 -30.40 -43.70
CA HIS A 619 10.46 -29.24 -44.00
C HIS A 619 9.11 -29.69 -44.54
N THR A 620 8.02 -29.07 -44.12
CA THR A 620 7.03 -28.51 -45.05
C THR A 620 6.02 -27.61 -44.33
N ASN A 621 5.59 -26.60 -45.10
CA ASN A 621 4.58 -25.59 -44.78
C ASN A 621 3.19 -26.16 -44.44
N GLY A 622 2.48 -25.40 -43.56
CA GLY A 622 1.06 -25.22 -43.76
C GLY A 622 0.18 -25.38 -42.53
N ASN A 623 -0.47 -24.30 -42.17
CA ASN A 623 -1.66 -24.14 -41.33
C ASN A 623 -1.52 -24.38 -39.84
N GLY A 624 -1.55 -23.24 -39.15
CA GLY A 624 -1.37 -23.05 -37.73
C GLY A 624 -2.45 -23.68 -36.86
N ALA A 625 -2.01 -24.65 -36.13
CA ALA A 625 -2.54 -24.88 -34.78
C ALA A 625 -1.59 -24.19 -33.80
N SER A 626 -2.13 -23.38 -32.87
CA SER A 626 -1.34 -22.74 -31.82
C SER A 626 -0.69 -23.82 -30.95
N PRO A 627 0.53 -23.62 -30.46
CA PRO A 627 1.18 -24.59 -29.58
C PRO A 627 0.39 -24.73 -28.29
N VAL A 628 -0.01 -25.96 -27.99
CA VAL A 628 -0.50 -26.35 -26.66
C VAL A 628 0.75 -26.61 -25.83
N ASN A 629 0.86 -25.95 -24.67
CA ASN A 629 1.95 -26.21 -23.73
C ASN A 629 1.60 -27.43 -22.84
N ASP A 630 2.55 -27.91 -22.05
CA ASP A 630 2.37 -29.01 -21.09
C ASP A 630 1.28 -28.80 -20.05
N SER A 631 0.68 -27.61 -19.96
CA SER A 631 -0.41 -27.24 -19.04
C SER A 631 -1.81 -27.51 -19.59
N GLY A 632 -1.97 -27.94 -20.84
CA GLY A 632 -3.24 -28.41 -21.40
C GLY A 632 -4.22 -27.32 -21.85
N TRP A 633 -3.79 -26.04 -21.96
CA TRP A 633 -4.60 -24.97 -22.54
C TRP A 633 -3.95 -24.33 -23.77
N ALA A 634 -4.77 -23.70 -24.60
CA ALA A 634 -4.30 -23.02 -25.80
C ALA A 634 -3.68 -21.66 -25.45
N ILE A 635 -2.55 -21.33 -26.12
CA ILE A 635 -1.89 -20.02 -25.96
C ILE A 635 -2.01 -19.23 -27.26
N ILE A 636 -2.48 -17.97 -27.17
CA ILE A 636 -2.57 -17.04 -28.27
C ILE A 636 -1.54 -15.94 -28.06
N ASP A 637 -0.58 -15.82 -28.95
CA ASP A 637 0.34 -14.69 -28.96
C ASP A 637 -0.32 -13.50 -29.69
N GLY A 638 -0.76 -12.53 -28.92
CA GLY A 638 -1.36 -11.29 -29.38
C GLY A 638 -0.38 -10.12 -29.52
N ARG A 639 0.91 -10.33 -29.24
CA ARG A 639 1.94 -9.27 -29.35
C ARG A 639 2.10 -8.83 -30.79
N GLY A 640 2.09 -7.52 -31.01
CA GLY A 640 2.19 -6.95 -32.37
C GLY A 640 0.94 -7.08 -33.24
N LYS A 641 -0.15 -7.63 -32.70
CA LYS A 641 -1.46 -7.65 -33.38
C LYS A 641 -2.32 -6.49 -32.89
N ASN A 642 -3.20 -5.99 -33.78
CA ASN A 642 -4.23 -5.05 -33.36
C ASN A 642 -5.35 -5.78 -32.59
N CYS A 643 -6.16 -5.04 -31.86
CA CYS A 643 -7.25 -5.55 -31.02
C CYS A 643 -8.18 -6.51 -31.79
N ALA A 644 -8.66 -6.13 -32.97
CA ALA A 644 -9.55 -6.98 -33.79
C ALA A 644 -8.89 -8.31 -34.16
N GLY A 645 -7.59 -8.31 -34.44
CA GLY A 645 -6.82 -9.51 -34.77
C GLY A 645 -6.63 -10.44 -33.55
N VAL A 646 -6.51 -9.89 -32.36
CA VAL A 646 -6.43 -10.67 -31.11
C VAL A 646 -7.78 -11.30 -30.79
N ILE A 647 -8.87 -10.52 -30.83
CA ILE A 647 -10.23 -10.99 -30.56
C ILE A 647 -10.66 -12.05 -31.56
N ALA A 648 -10.36 -11.85 -32.86
CA ALA A 648 -10.65 -12.84 -33.89
C ALA A 648 -9.90 -14.18 -33.66
N ALA A 649 -8.64 -14.11 -33.19
CA ALA A 649 -7.87 -15.31 -32.87
C ALA A 649 -8.43 -16.02 -31.62
N LEU A 650 -8.86 -15.28 -30.60
CA LEU A 650 -9.53 -15.81 -29.39
C LEU A 650 -10.85 -16.49 -29.75
N ALA A 651 -11.74 -15.81 -30.48
CA ALA A 651 -13.02 -16.36 -30.91
C ALA A 651 -12.83 -17.64 -31.73
N LYS A 652 -11.92 -17.62 -32.72
CA LYS A 652 -11.61 -18.79 -33.52
C LYS A 652 -11.08 -19.97 -32.71
N GLN A 653 -10.21 -19.70 -31.71
CA GLN A 653 -9.68 -20.76 -30.86
C GLN A 653 -10.77 -21.38 -29.99
N ILE A 654 -11.64 -20.57 -29.41
CA ILE A 654 -12.75 -21.01 -28.58
C ILE A 654 -13.78 -21.81 -29.39
N GLU A 655 -14.03 -21.44 -30.66
CA GLU A 655 -14.93 -22.16 -31.55
C GLU A 655 -14.34 -23.50 -32.05
N SER A 656 -13.02 -23.55 -32.20
CA SER A 656 -12.34 -24.69 -32.81
C SER A 656 -11.89 -25.79 -31.85
N ASP A 657 -11.79 -25.44 -30.55
CA ASP A 657 -11.18 -26.31 -29.54
C ASP A 657 -11.97 -26.25 -28.22
N ASN A 658 -12.38 -27.45 -27.73
CA ASN A 658 -13.02 -27.60 -26.43
C ASN A 658 -12.05 -27.49 -25.24
N SER A 659 -10.96 -26.71 -25.40
CA SER A 659 -10.01 -26.49 -24.33
C SER A 659 -10.68 -25.78 -23.17
N SER A 660 -10.40 -26.25 -21.93
CA SER A 660 -10.99 -25.71 -20.71
C SER A 660 -10.58 -24.26 -20.46
N PHE A 661 -9.44 -23.81 -21.05
CA PHE A 661 -8.89 -22.47 -20.87
C PHE A 661 -8.12 -22.01 -22.11
N VAL A 662 -8.09 -20.69 -22.32
CA VAL A 662 -7.27 -20.03 -23.35
C VAL A 662 -6.47 -18.89 -22.73
N GLU A 663 -5.15 -18.89 -22.89
CA GLU A 663 -4.28 -17.80 -22.44
C GLU A 663 -3.92 -16.89 -23.63
N VAL A 664 -4.03 -15.58 -23.45
CA VAL A 664 -3.58 -14.58 -24.43
C VAL A 664 -2.44 -13.75 -23.88
N ILE A 665 -1.40 -13.51 -24.70
CA ILE A 665 -0.23 -12.70 -24.35
C ILE A 665 -0.33 -11.38 -25.09
N LEU A 666 -0.27 -10.25 -24.39
CA LEU A 666 -0.43 -8.90 -24.91
C LEU A 666 0.72 -7.99 -24.45
N ALA A 667 1.24 -7.17 -25.36
CA ALA A 667 2.25 -6.17 -25.05
C ALA A 667 1.67 -4.74 -24.90
N ASP A 668 0.44 -4.51 -25.38
CA ASP A 668 -0.20 -3.20 -25.44
C ASP A 668 -1.35 -3.09 -24.43
N ALA A 669 -1.33 -2.00 -23.65
CA ALA A 669 -2.34 -1.72 -22.64
C ALA A 669 -3.77 -1.54 -23.20
N LEU A 670 -3.92 -1.01 -24.43
CA LEU A 670 -5.22 -0.83 -25.07
C LEU A 670 -5.84 -2.17 -25.44
N ASN A 671 -5.05 -3.07 -26.01
CA ASN A 671 -5.51 -4.43 -26.35
C ASN A 671 -5.98 -5.23 -25.12
N ILE A 672 -5.43 -4.92 -23.94
CA ILE A 672 -5.83 -5.55 -22.67
C ILE A 672 -7.29 -5.24 -22.33
N TYR A 673 -7.68 -3.95 -22.39
CA TYR A 673 -9.05 -3.54 -22.08
C TYR A 673 -10.06 -4.11 -23.09
N ASP A 674 -9.70 -4.15 -24.35
CA ASP A 674 -10.55 -4.67 -25.41
C ASP A 674 -10.79 -6.18 -25.28
N VAL A 675 -9.75 -6.95 -24.92
CA VAL A 675 -9.87 -8.40 -24.67
C VAL A 675 -10.73 -8.66 -23.43
N LEU A 676 -10.56 -7.87 -22.36
CA LEU A 676 -11.37 -8.01 -21.15
C LEU A 676 -12.84 -7.69 -21.42
N GLY A 677 -13.12 -6.56 -22.11
CA GLY A 677 -14.49 -6.17 -22.48
C GLY A 677 -15.16 -7.17 -23.42
N TRP A 678 -14.41 -7.71 -24.38
CA TRP A 678 -14.92 -8.76 -25.26
C TRP A 678 -15.25 -10.05 -24.49
N ALA A 679 -14.37 -10.50 -23.60
CA ALA A 679 -14.59 -11.71 -22.82
C ALA A 679 -15.84 -11.60 -21.94
N GLU A 680 -16.03 -10.44 -21.30
CA GLU A 680 -17.22 -10.15 -20.51
C GLU A 680 -18.50 -10.14 -21.35
N GLN A 681 -18.50 -9.44 -22.50
CA GLN A 681 -19.65 -9.39 -23.41
C GLN A 681 -20.01 -10.75 -24.01
N ALA A 682 -19.02 -11.59 -24.27
CA ALA A 682 -19.21 -12.95 -24.77
C ALA A 682 -19.57 -13.97 -23.68
N GLY A 683 -19.66 -13.54 -22.41
CA GLY A 683 -19.99 -14.41 -21.28
C GLY A 683 -18.86 -15.36 -20.87
N HIS A 684 -17.64 -15.13 -21.33
CA HIS A 684 -16.46 -15.89 -20.93
C HIS A 684 -15.96 -15.44 -19.55
N LYS A 685 -15.49 -16.39 -18.74
CA LYS A 685 -14.98 -16.07 -17.41
C LYS A 685 -13.49 -15.72 -17.49
N LEU A 686 -13.13 -14.51 -17.01
CA LEU A 686 -11.75 -14.17 -16.77
C LEU A 686 -11.25 -14.93 -15.54
N ILE A 687 -10.15 -15.66 -15.68
CA ILE A 687 -9.55 -16.44 -14.60
C ILE A 687 -8.39 -15.72 -13.97
N THR A 688 -7.47 -15.17 -14.77
CA THR A 688 -6.34 -14.38 -14.25
C THR A 688 -5.81 -13.41 -15.29
N LYS A 689 -5.22 -12.31 -14.78
CA LYS A 689 -4.43 -11.35 -15.53
C LYS A 689 -3.09 -11.18 -14.80
N ARG A 690 -1.97 -11.43 -15.48
CA ARG A 690 -0.62 -11.30 -14.89
C ARG A 690 0.34 -10.64 -15.89
N VAL A 691 1.45 -10.10 -15.38
CA VAL A 691 2.54 -9.57 -16.22
C VAL A 691 3.70 -10.57 -16.15
N ASP A 692 4.22 -10.99 -17.31
CA ASP A 692 5.36 -11.90 -17.36
C ASP A 692 6.71 -11.15 -17.20
N GLU A 693 7.80 -11.90 -17.12
CA GLU A 693 9.16 -11.36 -16.93
C GLU A 693 9.60 -10.40 -18.06
N SER A 694 8.97 -10.48 -19.22
CA SER A 694 9.22 -9.61 -20.37
C SER A 694 8.34 -8.37 -20.39
N GLY A 695 7.51 -8.15 -19.35
CA GLY A 695 6.59 -7.03 -19.23
C GLY A 695 5.29 -7.18 -20.04
N ASN A 696 5.02 -8.37 -20.64
CA ASN A 696 3.78 -8.61 -21.35
C ASN A 696 2.67 -9.03 -20.40
N THR A 697 1.45 -8.58 -20.67
CA THR A 697 0.27 -9.03 -19.94
C THR A 697 -0.23 -10.36 -20.47
N ARG A 698 -0.43 -11.32 -19.59
CA ARG A 698 -1.05 -12.61 -19.86
C ARG A 698 -2.43 -12.67 -19.25
N ILE A 699 -3.43 -12.99 -20.06
CA ILE A 699 -4.84 -13.09 -19.65
C ILE A 699 -5.30 -14.53 -19.88
N LEU A 700 -5.74 -15.21 -18.84
CA LEU A 700 -6.31 -16.56 -18.91
C LEU A 700 -7.83 -16.46 -18.87
N ILE A 701 -8.48 -17.03 -19.87
CA ILE A 701 -9.92 -16.98 -20.07
C ILE A 701 -10.47 -18.41 -20.03
N GLN A 702 -11.53 -18.62 -19.29
CA GLN A 702 -12.35 -19.84 -19.34
C GLN A 702 -13.53 -19.59 -20.30
N PRO A 703 -13.59 -20.29 -21.43
CA PRO A 703 -14.70 -20.17 -22.36
C PRO A 703 -16.02 -20.60 -21.70
N HIS A 704 -17.06 -19.83 -21.92
CA HIS A 704 -18.41 -20.29 -21.64
C HIS A 704 -18.81 -21.33 -22.71
N ALA A 705 -19.20 -22.54 -22.29
CA ALA A 705 -19.64 -23.57 -23.22
C ALA A 705 -20.87 -23.05 -23.98
N LEU A 706 -20.72 -22.87 -25.28
CA LEU A 706 -21.87 -22.64 -26.17
C LEU A 706 -22.82 -23.85 -26.07
N ILE A 707 -23.96 -23.68 -25.44
CA ILE A 707 -25.03 -24.63 -25.51
C ILE A 707 -25.49 -24.64 -26.99
N PRO A 708 -25.46 -25.78 -27.68
CA PRO A 708 -26.00 -25.84 -29.05
C PRO A 708 -27.46 -25.40 -28.98
N THR A 709 -27.80 -24.29 -29.59
CA THR A 709 -29.20 -23.99 -29.89
C THR A 709 -29.69 -24.99 -30.93
N ASN A 710 -30.57 -25.92 -30.46
CA ASN A 710 -31.35 -26.76 -31.35
C ASN A 710 -32.32 -25.94 -32.23
#